data_36850f91d92d861f7c9a6c876307c333
#
_entry.id   36850f91d92d861f7c9a6c876307c333
#
_cell.length_a   1.000
_cell.length_b   1.000
_cell.length_c   1.000
_cell.angle_alpha   90.00
_cell.angle_beta   90.00
_cell.angle_gamma   90.00
#
_symmetry.space_group_name_H-M   'P 1'
#
loop_
_entity.id
_entity.type
_entity.pdbx_description
1 polymer ?
#
loop_
_entity_poly.entity_id
_entity_poly.type
_entity_poly.pdbx_seq_one_letter_code
_entity_poly.pdbx_strand_id
1 'polypeptide(L)'
;MYQAIFYDRPTYTYYLRDDKKGWLDFKYTPELYQIVPNGSLKTLDDKKATPVEKYNWKDTSLYEQDVDKCTRVLIDLYKDSDDIPQYQNIVYFDIECEICGTLTTEYIKSAPMKMTSVAVYDNTTQKYYCLILDEKKQLNYINEKNKEIRPFDTEAEMLMDFLSLWEELDPTIITGWNSGFFDVPYMYYRMCNVLGKDEAARLSPLRKLNFTEWDTAQPIELAGINHLDYMLLFKKYIVKQEPSYKLDDIGEKYVSLNKIEYEGSLDKLFQTDINKFIEYNLRDVEIILELENKLKFIDLTVAICHLCHVPYEQIYLSTVLNDGAILTYLKRQDIVSPNKPTTINPSLKETIGEEYAGGYLKEPTPGLYQWVIDLDFTSLYPSIIRSLNMGIETLIGRIVNSGKYDNKWTYIELKQMNPDDIVVIEKLNPNYTTSRTQVSVGKLVQMIKANNWITSASGAIFRSDKSSVVCDVLTDWFNKRIKYKNKMKNAYKSGNTAMGEFYNRRQHAYKIKLNDVYGCYAVNGWRYTDGHKIISSAITLTGQRVTQESIEFVNKWMNNKLSTTNKDYVVTSDTDSLFIQVKDLLTTDTNDKTATIKNILDIATEVQKAANKFISKFALEAFNLNERNHYFELKQEVVIERGYFAGKRRYAMLVVNKEGVDTEEMIMMGLDLMKSNMPPLYKKFGQNLLTEIMRGKPKHEIDKQIVDFKVSLDTLPWEDIAKPTGVKQINSYIARRPAPGEIFSEFKLKAPINTKAAIHYNDLLKFKKLDKKYSRFVEGDKMKYVSLRPNPYNIDVLGFRGNNDDPDFIIDFISKYIDREEAFNSVLLNKLTGVFEDLKWDFPVLNSKINKFFKFM
;
A
#
# COMPACT_ATOMS: atom_id res chain seq x y z
N MET A 1 20.83 21.09 1.68
CA MET A 1 19.59 20.45 2.20
C MET A 1 19.98 19.25 3.06
N TYR A 2 19.18 18.93 4.08
CA TYR A 2 19.52 17.81 4.96
C TYR A 2 19.54 16.48 4.21
N GLN A 3 20.48 15.61 4.62
CA GLN A 3 20.57 14.22 4.14
C GLN A 3 20.27 13.22 5.27
N ALA A 4 20.66 13.54 6.52
CA ALA A 4 20.34 12.75 7.70
C ALA A 4 20.29 13.65 8.94
N ILE A 5 19.55 13.28 9.96
CA ILE A 5 19.53 13.93 11.27
C ILE A 5 19.38 12.86 12.36
N PHE A 6 20.12 13.04 13.44
CA PHE A 6 20.07 12.15 14.60
C PHE A 6 20.13 12.96 15.89
N TYR A 7 19.32 12.59 16.88
CA TYR A 7 19.32 13.20 18.20
C TYR A 7 19.85 12.25 19.25
N ASP A 8 21.02 12.57 19.78
CA ASP A 8 21.66 11.81 20.88
C ASP A 8 21.11 12.24 22.24
N ARG A 9 20.21 11.44 22.80
CA ARG A 9 19.55 11.73 24.08
C ARG A 9 20.52 11.88 25.26
N PRO A 10 21.54 11.01 25.44
CA PRO A 10 22.50 11.12 26.56
C PRO A 10 23.27 12.44 26.57
N THR A 11 23.67 12.96 25.39
CA THR A 11 24.47 14.17 25.29
C THR A 11 23.67 15.41 24.93
N TYR A 12 22.35 15.26 24.64
CA TYR A 12 21.48 16.35 24.14
C TYR A 12 22.02 17.02 22.88
N THR A 13 22.69 16.26 22.00
CA THR A 13 23.33 16.77 20.78
C THR A 13 22.57 16.31 19.55
N TYR A 14 22.36 17.23 18.63
CA TYR A 14 21.88 16.92 17.28
C TYR A 14 23.08 16.76 16.35
N TYR A 15 23.05 15.73 15.52
CA TYR A 15 23.96 15.49 14.41
C TYR A 15 23.17 15.60 13.13
N LEU A 16 23.54 16.56 12.30
CA LEU A 16 22.86 16.84 11.04
C LEU A 16 23.86 16.71 9.90
N ARG A 17 23.52 15.93 8.89
CA ARG A 17 24.28 15.85 7.65
C ARG A 17 23.57 16.69 6.58
N ASP A 18 24.26 17.68 6.04
CA ASP A 18 23.76 18.60 5.01
C ASP A 18 24.62 18.48 3.74
N ASP A 19 23.98 18.44 2.55
CA ASP A 19 24.65 18.22 1.27
C ASP A 19 25.71 19.26 0.88
N LYS A 20 25.65 20.45 1.48
CA LYS A 20 26.60 21.57 1.22
C LYS A 20 27.54 21.83 2.37
N LYS A 21 27.09 21.59 3.62
CA LYS A 21 27.82 21.92 4.82
C LYS A 21 28.52 20.71 5.44
N GLY A 22 28.22 19.49 4.99
CA GLY A 22 28.71 18.26 5.60
C GLY A 22 28.06 17.99 6.97
N TRP A 23 28.83 17.40 7.88
CA TRP A 23 28.39 17.12 9.23
C TRP A 23 28.39 18.35 10.13
N LEU A 24 27.29 18.55 10.86
CA LEU A 24 27.08 19.58 11.86
C LEU A 24 26.65 18.93 13.17
N ASP A 25 27.29 19.30 14.28
CA ASP A 25 26.85 18.91 15.62
C ASP A 25 26.54 20.17 16.44
N PHE A 26 25.41 20.16 17.12
CA PHE A 26 24.96 21.32 17.89
C PHE A 26 23.96 20.97 18.99
N LYS A 27 23.88 21.86 19.98
CA LYS A 27 22.82 21.85 21.00
C LYS A 27 21.68 22.72 20.50
N TYR A 28 20.46 22.23 20.62
CA TYR A 28 19.29 22.98 20.21
C TYR A 28 18.16 22.80 21.25
N THR A 29 17.57 23.91 21.66
CA THR A 29 16.40 23.92 22.54
C THR A 29 15.20 24.38 21.71
N PRO A 30 14.20 23.51 21.44
CA PRO A 30 13.01 23.90 20.70
C PRO A 30 12.22 24.99 21.43
N GLU A 31 11.71 25.97 20.71
CA GLU A 31 10.75 26.92 21.29
C GLU A 31 9.43 26.22 21.56
N LEU A 32 8.93 26.34 22.79
CA LEU A 32 7.56 26.02 23.15
C LEU A 32 6.78 27.30 23.43
N TYR A 33 5.46 27.23 23.44
CA TYR A 33 4.64 28.42 23.51
C TYR A 33 3.59 28.30 24.63
N GLN A 34 3.36 29.41 25.30
CA GLN A 34 2.29 29.55 26.29
C GLN A 34 1.25 30.57 25.84
N ILE A 35 0.00 30.36 26.25
CA ILE A 35 -1.10 31.30 26.00
C ILE A 35 -0.97 32.47 26.96
N VAL A 36 -0.96 33.68 26.41
CA VAL A 36 -0.93 34.94 27.17
C VAL A 36 -1.83 35.98 26.49
N PRO A 37 -2.47 36.89 27.21
CA PRO A 37 -3.39 37.86 26.63
C PRO A 37 -2.75 38.80 25.58
N ASN A 38 -1.48 39.14 25.75
CA ASN A 38 -0.73 40.09 24.90
C ASN A 38 0.42 39.40 24.14
N GLY A 39 0.28 38.14 23.78
CA GLY A 39 1.29 37.44 23.00
C GLY A 39 1.47 37.99 21.58
N SER A 40 2.69 37.86 21.04
CA SER A 40 3.04 38.32 19.68
C SER A 40 2.59 37.35 18.59
N LEU A 41 2.43 36.06 18.92
CA LEU A 41 2.01 35.01 18.00
C LEU A 41 0.52 34.69 18.16
N LYS A 42 -0.05 34.03 17.15
CA LYS A 42 -1.40 33.47 17.19
C LYS A 42 -1.33 31.96 17.22
N THR A 43 -2.24 31.35 17.95
CA THR A 43 -2.48 29.89 17.85
C THR A 43 -3.50 29.59 16.76
N LEU A 44 -3.60 28.32 16.39
CA LEU A 44 -4.57 27.83 15.40
C LEU A 44 -6.02 28.15 15.80
N ASP A 45 -6.34 28.23 17.11
CA ASP A 45 -7.63 28.59 17.67
C ASP A 45 -7.77 30.09 18.04
N ASP A 46 -6.99 30.96 17.38
CA ASP A 46 -7.01 32.43 17.47
C ASP A 46 -6.64 33.01 18.84
N LYS A 47 -6.06 32.23 19.76
CA LYS A 47 -5.52 32.74 21.01
C LYS A 47 -4.17 33.40 20.79
N LYS A 48 -3.75 34.26 21.70
CA LYS A 48 -2.43 34.87 21.69
C LYS A 48 -1.45 34.01 22.45
N ALA A 49 -0.24 33.87 21.91
CA ALA A 49 0.83 33.07 22.49
C ALA A 49 2.17 33.81 22.46
N THR A 50 3.10 33.41 23.31
CA THR A 50 4.47 33.86 23.35
C THR A 50 5.43 32.68 23.53
N PRO A 51 6.64 32.72 22.97
CA PRO A 51 7.68 31.73 23.24
C PRO A 51 8.03 31.68 24.74
N VAL A 52 8.44 30.50 25.21
CA VAL A 52 8.86 30.28 26.61
C VAL A 52 10.35 29.93 26.63
N GLU A 53 11.15 30.72 27.33
CA GLU A 53 12.61 30.54 27.43
C GLU A 53 12.99 29.32 28.28
N LYS A 54 12.21 29.04 29.35
CA LYS A 54 12.44 27.92 30.26
C LYS A 54 11.14 27.16 30.49
N TYR A 55 11.13 25.86 30.29
CA TYR A 55 9.93 25.05 30.44
C TYR A 55 10.19 23.70 31.08
N ASN A 56 9.16 23.14 31.68
CA ASN A 56 9.13 21.79 32.17
C ASN A 56 8.51 20.89 31.08
N TRP A 57 9.20 19.84 30.70
CA TRP A 57 8.73 18.83 29.76
C TRP A 57 7.38 18.19 30.10
N LYS A 58 6.96 18.25 31.36
CA LYS A 58 5.71 17.66 31.84
C LYS A 58 4.55 18.66 31.85
N ASP A 59 4.78 19.89 31.45
CA ASP A 59 3.76 20.93 31.43
C ASP A 59 2.91 20.81 30.15
N THR A 60 1.78 20.09 30.25
CA THR A 60 0.84 19.86 29.13
C THR A 60 0.08 21.14 28.70
N SER A 61 0.23 22.25 29.39
CA SER A 61 -0.36 23.53 29.00
C SER A 61 0.41 24.23 27.89
N LEU A 62 1.66 23.84 27.63
CA LEU A 62 2.49 24.38 26.58
C LEU A 62 2.11 23.81 25.22
N TYR A 63 2.14 24.64 24.20
CA TYR A 63 1.87 24.26 22.82
C TYR A 63 3.12 23.74 22.12
N GLU A 64 2.93 22.83 21.14
CA GLU A 64 3.98 22.17 20.34
C GLU A 64 4.97 21.31 21.16
N GLN A 65 4.58 20.92 22.38
CA GLN A 65 5.42 20.15 23.30
C GLN A 65 5.72 18.75 22.78
N ASP A 66 4.82 18.16 22.01
CA ASP A 66 4.87 16.79 21.52
C ASP A 66 5.38 16.67 20.08
N VAL A 67 5.97 17.73 19.54
CA VAL A 67 6.63 17.70 18.22
C VAL A 67 7.91 16.89 18.35
N ASP A 68 8.12 15.95 17.42
CA ASP A 68 9.36 15.17 17.35
C ASP A 68 10.58 16.11 17.24
N LYS A 69 11.65 15.80 17.98
CA LYS A 69 12.81 16.69 18.11
C LYS A 69 13.56 16.90 16.81
N CYS A 70 13.77 15.84 16.03
CA CYS A 70 14.43 15.92 14.73
C CYS A 70 13.57 16.69 13.72
N THR A 71 12.29 16.39 13.67
CA THR A 71 11.30 17.10 12.83
C THR A 71 11.29 18.60 13.17
N ARG A 72 11.32 18.96 14.47
CA ARG A 72 11.35 20.37 14.90
C ARG A 72 12.56 21.10 14.36
N VAL A 73 13.75 20.52 14.51
CA VAL A 73 14.99 21.12 14.00
C VAL A 73 14.95 21.26 12.48
N LEU A 74 14.47 20.24 11.77
CA LEU A 74 14.35 20.29 10.31
C LEU A 74 13.40 21.40 9.85
N ILE A 75 12.25 21.57 10.52
CA ILE A 75 11.33 22.69 10.24
C ILE A 75 12.01 24.03 10.48
N ASP A 76 12.63 24.23 11.63
CA ASP A 76 13.22 25.52 11.99
C ASP A 76 14.40 25.92 11.08
N LEU A 77 15.19 24.94 10.58
CA LEU A 77 16.33 25.19 9.71
C LEU A 77 15.99 25.26 8.21
N TYR A 78 14.97 24.52 7.76
CA TYR A 78 14.70 24.32 6.32
C TYR A 78 13.29 24.71 5.88
N LYS A 79 12.44 25.28 6.74
CA LYS A 79 11.02 25.61 6.43
C LYS A 79 10.83 26.43 5.15
N ASP A 80 11.83 27.21 4.73
CA ASP A 80 11.69 28.12 3.60
C ASP A 80 11.94 27.48 2.24
N SER A 81 12.33 26.19 2.19
CA SER A 81 12.54 25.43 0.96
C SER A 81 12.02 24.01 1.04
N ASP A 82 11.36 23.57 -0.04
CA ASP A 82 10.94 22.17 -0.24
C ASP A 82 11.94 21.44 -1.20
N ASP A 83 13.16 22.00 -1.43
CA ASP A 83 14.15 21.38 -2.30
C ASP A 83 14.72 20.10 -1.69
N ILE A 84 15.25 19.23 -2.55
CA ILE A 84 15.94 18.00 -2.16
C ILE A 84 17.45 18.19 -2.25
N PRO A 85 18.27 17.35 -1.57
CA PRO A 85 19.72 17.36 -1.74
C PRO A 85 20.14 17.19 -3.20
N GLN A 86 21.27 17.78 -3.56
CA GLN A 86 21.80 17.67 -4.92
C GLN A 86 22.30 16.26 -5.24
N TYR A 87 22.74 15.53 -4.23
CA TYR A 87 23.18 14.13 -4.35
C TYR A 87 22.80 13.34 -3.09
N GLN A 88 22.66 12.05 -3.27
CA GLN A 88 22.54 11.05 -2.21
C GLN A 88 23.52 9.93 -2.54
N ASN A 89 24.30 9.51 -1.56
CA ASN A 89 25.10 8.31 -1.68
C ASN A 89 24.28 7.12 -1.22
N ILE A 90 23.79 6.32 -2.18
CA ILE A 90 22.91 5.18 -1.92
C ILE A 90 23.72 3.90 -2.08
N VAL A 91 23.79 3.13 -1.01
CA VAL A 91 24.43 1.82 -1.00
C VAL A 91 23.37 0.73 -0.94
N TYR A 92 23.34 -0.11 -1.97
CA TYR A 92 22.51 -1.31 -2.05
C TYR A 92 23.34 -2.47 -1.53
N PHE A 93 22.78 -3.30 -0.67
CA PHE A 93 23.55 -4.41 -0.10
C PHE A 93 22.68 -5.64 0.19
N ASP A 94 23.32 -6.78 0.26
CA ASP A 94 22.75 -8.06 0.63
C ASP A 94 23.83 -8.92 1.30
N ILE A 95 23.46 -9.71 2.30
CA ILE A 95 24.38 -10.60 2.99
C ILE A 95 23.96 -12.05 2.84
N GLU A 96 24.96 -12.93 2.74
CA GLU A 96 24.73 -14.36 2.81
C GLU A 96 25.44 -14.95 4.03
N CYS A 97 24.78 -15.88 4.70
CA CYS A 97 25.33 -16.57 5.87
C CYS A 97 24.96 -18.05 5.84
N GLU A 98 25.77 -18.87 6.50
CA GLU A 98 25.37 -20.24 6.79
C GLU A 98 24.11 -20.23 7.65
N ILE A 99 23.11 -21.07 7.31
CA ILE A 99 21.87 -21.14 8.07
C ILE A 99 21.72 -22.53 8.67
N CYS A 100 21.57 -22.58 10.00
CA CYS A 100 21.29 -23.80 10.74
C CYS A 100 20.06 -23.60 11.60
N GLY A 101 18.92 -24.10 11.17
CA GLY A 101 17.65 -24.02 11.89
C GLY A 101 16.68 -22.95 11.38
N THR A 102 15.72 -22.55 12.22
CA THR A 102 14.67 -21.58 11.85
C THR A 102 15.11 -20.16 12.18
N LEU A 103 14.94 -19.22 11.27
CA LEU A 103 15.21 -17.80 11.47
C LEU A 103 14.18 -17.19 12.46
N THR A 104 14.55 -17.17 13.74
CA THR A 104 13.81 -16.49 14.80
C THR A 104 14.52 -15.20 15.20
N THR A 105 13.84 -14.33 15.93
CA THR A 105 14.45 -13.14 16.53
C THR A 105 15.64 -13.47 17.42
N GLU A 106 15.54 -14.57 18.23
CA GLU A 106 16.63 -15.05 19.06
C GLU A 106 17.81 -15.56 18.22
N TYR A 107 17.53 -16.24 17.10
CA TYR A 107 18.57 -16.69 16.18
C TYR A 107 19.34 -15.49 15.60
N ILE A 108 18.63 -14.45 15.16
CA ILE A 108 19.23 -13.24 14.61
C ILE A 108 20.08 -12.53 15.68
N LYS A 109 19.56 -12.37 16.90
CA LYS A 109 20.31 -11.75 18.02
C LYS A 109 21.54 -12.54 18.45
N SER A 110 21.49 -13.85 18.38
CA SER A 110 22.64 -14.69 18.72
C SER A 110 23.66 -14.75 17.59
N ALA A 111 23.25 -14.54 16.33
CA ALA A 111 24.06 -14.57 15.11
C ALA A 111 25.12 -15.70 15.13
N PRO A 112 24.69 -16.99 15.24
CA PRO A 112 25.62 -18.07 15.58
C PRO A 112 26.50 -18.49 14.39
N MET A 113 26.01 -18.29 13.16
CA MET A 113 26.65 -18.81 11.96
C MET A 113 27.48 -17.76 11.25
N LYS A 114 28.48 -18.21 10.49
CA LYS A 114 29.38 -17.32 9.74
C LYS A 114 28.62 -16.57 8.63
N MET A 115 28.98 -15.31 8.43
CA MET A 115 28.68 -14.60 7.20
C MET A 115 29.65 -15.11 6.11
N THR A 116 29.10 -15.56 5.01
CA THR A 116 29.87 -16.13 3.88
C THR A 116 30.19 -15.11 2.83
N SER A 117 29.30 -14.13 2.62
CA SER A 117 29.58 -13.00 1.72
C SER A 117 28.77 -11.76 2.07
N VAL A 118 29.26 -10.62 1.59
CA VAL A 118 28.55 -9.35 1.55
C VAL A 118 28.65 -8.79 0.14
N ALA A 119 27.51 -8.60 -0.52
CA ALA A 119 27.43 -7.92 -1.80
C ALA A 119 26.98 -6.48 -1.62
N VAL A 120 27.61 -5.57 -2.33
CA VAL A 120 27.36 -4.12 -2.26
C VAL A 120 27.35 -3.54 -3.66
N TYR A 121 26.44 -2.60 -3.93
CA TYR A 121 26.53 -1.69 -5.08
C TYR A 121 26.48 -0.24 -4.57
N ASP A 122 27.45 0.54 -5.00
CA ASP A 122 27.52 1.98 -4.73
C ASP A 122 27.07 2.77 -5.95
N ASN A 123 26.04 3.61 -5.77
CA ASN A 123 25.48 4.41 -6.85
C ASN A 123 26.42 5.58 -7.28
N THR A 124 27.36 5.97 -6.44
CA THR A 124 28.30 7.07 -6.73
C THR A 124 29.39 6.63 -7.69
N THR A 125 30.04 5.51 -7.40
CA THR A 125 31.08 4.93 -8.25
C THR A 125 30.51 4.03 -9.34
N GLN A 126 29.24 3.65 -9.25
CA GLN A 126 28.57 2.67 -10.13
C GLN A 126 29.28 1.31 -10.14
N LYS A 127 29.76 0.88 -8.97
CA LYS A 127 30.58 -0.31 -8.83
C LYS A 127 29.96 -1.33 -7.89
N TYR A 128 30.02 -2.59 -8.27
CA TYR A 128 29.68 -3.73 -7.43
C TYR A 128 30.91 -4.18 -6.64
N TYR A 129 30.70 -4.52 -5.39
CA TYR A 129 31.69 -5.14 -4.52
C TYR A 129 31.10 -6.44 -3.98
N CYS A 130 31.92 -7.50 -3.94
CA CYS A 130 31.58 -8.72 -3.24
C CYS A 130 32.76 -9.13 -2.35
N LEU A 131 32.55 -9.05 -1.05
CA LEU A 131 33.47 -9.58 -0.07
C LEU A 131 33.04 -11.00 0.23
N ILE A 132 33.94 -11.97 0.09
CA ILE A 132 33.62 -13.40 0.12
C ILE A 132 34.60 -14.16 1.00
N LEU A 133 34.07 -15.01 1.88
CA LEU A 133 34.88 -15.93 2.68
C LEU A 133 35.36 -17.07 1.79
N ASP A 134 36.70 -17.24 1.63
CA ASP A 134 37.34 -18.26 0.83
C ASP A 134 38.40 -19.02 1.62
N GLU A 135 37.98 -19.77 2.62
CA GLU A 135 38.85 -20.57 3.51
C GLU A 135 39.70 -21.60 2.71
N LYS A 136 39.27 -21.96 1.50
CA LYS A 136 39.96 -22.94 0.62
C LYS A 136 40.91 -22.30 -0.38
N LYS A 137 40.99 -20.96 -0.42
CA LYS A 137 41.89 -20.22 -1.34
C LYS A 137 41.66 -20.52 -2.81
N GLN A 138 40.41 -20.57 -3.22
CA GLN A 138 40.00 -20.92 -4.59
C GLN A 138 39.91 -19.70 -5.52
N LEU A 139 39.87 -18.51 -4.96
CA LEU A 139 39.61 -17.27 -5.68
C LEU A 139 40.83 -16.36 -5.71
N ASN A 140 40.91 -15.55 -6.75
CA ASN A 140 41.83 -14.43 -6.83
C ASN A 140 41.08 -13.10 -6.62
N TYR A 141 41.78 -12.11 -6.10
CA TYR A 141 41.28 -10.74 -6.07
C TYR A 141 41.00 -10.23 -7.49
N ILE A 142 39.81 -9.68 -7.72
CA ILE A 142 39.38 -9.11 -8.99
C ILE A 142 39.03 -7.63 -8.75
N ASN A 143 39.61 -6.75 -9.57
CA ASN A 143 39.27 -5.33 -9.54
C ASN A 143 39.10 -4.82 -10.97
N GLU A 144 37.84 -4.78 -11.42
CA GLU A 144 37.43 -4.28 -12.72
C GLU A 144 36.74 -2.90 -12.53
N LYS A 145 36.49 -2.23 -13.65
CA LYS A 145 35.88 -0.89 -13.62
C LYS A 145 34.54 -0.84 -12.86
N ASN A 146 33.73 -1.86 -13.01
CA ASN A 146 32.37 -1.91 -12.45
C ASN A 146 32.16 -3.03 -11.42
N LYS A 147 33.20 -3.82 -11.11
CA LYS A 147 33.08 -4.99 -10.23
C LYS A 147 34.38 -5.24 -9.49
N GLU A 148 34.28 -5.48 -8.18
CA GLU A 148 35.41 -5.88 -7.35
C GLU A 148 35.05 -7.07 -6.49
N ILE A 149 35.87 -8.12 -6.50
CA ILE A 149 35.69 -9.30 -5.68
C ILE A 149 36.90 -9.42 -4.77
N ARG A 150 36.65 -9.45 -3.47
CA ARG A 150 37.66 -9.52 -2.40
C ARG A 150 37.49 -10.84 -1.64
N PRO A 151 38.32 -11.86 -1.93
CA PRO A 151 38.34 -13.09 -1.15
C PRO A 151 39.16 -12.93 0.14
N PHE A 152 38.69 -13.58 1.22
CA PHE A 152 39.32 -13.56 2.54
C PHE A 152 39.46 -14.96 3.13
N ASP A 153 40.58 -15.22 3.79
CA ASP A 153 40.86 -16.52 4.42
C ASP A 153 40.02 -16.70 5.71
N THR A 154 39.64 -15.60 6.38
CA THR A 154 38.88 -15.60 7.61
C THR A 154 37.71 -14.63 7.60
N GLU A 155 36.64 -14.96 8.29
CA GLU A 155 35.48 -14.07 8.45
C GLU A 155 35.86 -12.74 9.13
N ALA A 156 36.78 -12.77 10.10
CA ALA A 156 37.20 -11.55 10.80
C ALA A 156 37.86 -10.55 9.84
N GLU A 157 38.74 -11.02 8.94
CA GLU A 157 39.37 -10.18 7.91
C GLU A 157 38.33 -9.62 6.93
N MET A 158 37.39 -10.45 6.49
CA MET A 158 36.30 -10.04 5.61
C MET A 158 35.43 -8.93 6.24
N LEU A 159 35.03 -9.10 7.51
CA LEU A 159 34.21 -8.13 8.22
C LEU A 159 34.97 -6.83 8.50
N MET A 160 36.27 -6.90 8.79
CA MET A 160 37.10 -5.69 8.98
C MET A 160 37.28 -4.92 7.67
N ASP A 161 37.53 -5.60 6.56
CA ASP A 161 37.63 -4.95 5.24
C ASP A 161 36.28 -4.35 4.81
N PHE A 162 35.17 -5.08 5.10
CA PHE A 162 33.84 -4.53 4.88
C PHE A 162 33.59 -3.23 5.65
N LEU A 163 33.96 -3.15 6.94
CA LEU A 163 33.82 -1.91 7.70
C LEU A 163 34.69 -0.77 7.12
N SER A 164 35.89 -1.10 6.60
CA SER A 164 36.73 -0.11 5.95
C SER A 164 36.14 0.37 4.63
N LEU A 165 35.61 -0.52 3.81
CA LEU A 165 34.86 -0.18 2.60
C LEU A 165 33.60 0.64 2.92
N TRP A 166 32.86 0.27 3.96
CA TRP A 166 31.66 0.98 4.40
C TRP A 166 31.94 2.42 4.80
N GLU A 167 33.03 2.64 5.55
CA GLU A 167 33.49 3.99 5.92
C GLU A 167 33.98 4.78 4.68
N GLU A 168 34.64 4.14 3.71
CA GLU A 168 35.08 4.77 2.45
C GLU A 168 33.88 5.18 1.59
N LEU A 169 32.88 4.31 1.48
CA LEU A 169 31.66 4.60 0.71
C LEU A 169 30.82 5.72 1.36
N ASP A 170 30.89 5.91 2.66
CA ASP A 170 30.20 6.96 3.43
C ASP A 170 28.71 7.15 3.02
N PRO A 171 27.84 6.10 3.14
CA PRO A 171 26.49 6.15 2.63
C PRO A 171 25.61 7.18 3.35
N THR A 172 24.75 7.87 2.61
CA THR A 172 23.66 8.68 3.16
C THR A 172 22.38 7.87 3.32
N ILE A 173 22.19 6.91 2.43
CA ILE A 173 21.07 5.97 2.40
C ILE A 173 21.63 4.56 2.17
N ILE A 174 21.10 3.61 2.92
CA ILE A 174 21.32 2.18 2.69
C ILE A 174 20.01 1.49 2.38
N THR A 175 20.05 0.49 1.52
CA THR A 175 18.86 -0.27 1.13
C THR A 175 19.20 -1.72 0.80
N GLY A 176 18.28 -2.60 1.10
CA GLY A 176 18.30 -4.02 0.79
C GLY A 176 16.87 -4.56 0.81
N TRP A 177 16.69 -5.84 0.51
CA TRP A 177 15.36 -6.46 0.51
C TRP A 177 15.08 -7.17 1.83
N ASN A 178 14.17 -6.64 2.64
CA ASN A 178 13.91 -7.10 4.01
C ASN A 178 15.10 -6.90 4.96
N SER A 179 16.00 -6.01 4.58
CA SER A 179 17.27 -5.75 5.25
C SER A 179 17.12 -5.17 6.65
N GLY A 180 16.00 -4.51 6.94
CA GLY A 180 15.68 -4.00 8.26
C GLY A 180 15.43 -5.10 9.28
N PHE A 181 14.82 -6.19 8.86
CA PHE A 181 14.52 -7.31 9.75
C PHE A 181 15.69 -8.31 9.88
N PHE A 182 16.43 -8.56 8.80
CA PHE A 182 17.46 -9.59 8.78
C PHE A 182 18.87 -9.05 8.63
N ASP A 183 19.23 -8.46 7.50
CA ASP A 183 20.62 -8.17 7.15
C ASP A 183 21.32 -7.26 8.15
N VAL A 184 20.77 -6.08 8.42
CA VAL A 184 21.38 -5.11 9.35
C VAL A 184 21.48 -5.67 10.76
N PRO A 185 20.43 -6.27 11.34
CA PRO A 185 20.52 -6.87 12.67
C PRO A 185 21.50 -8.04 12.73
N TYR A 186 21.45 -8.97 11.76
CA TYR A 186 22.35 -10.11 11.77
C TYR A 186 23.82 -9.68 11.65
N MET A 187 24.10 -8.80 10.71
CA MET A 187 25.43 -8.23 10.49
C MET A 187 25.97 -7.55 11.75
N TYR A 188 25.17 -6.71 12.41
CA TYR A 188 25.57 -6.06 13.66
C TYR A 188 25.90 -7.06 14.76
N TYR A 189 25.00 -8.01 15.05
CA TYR A 189 25.23 -9.00 16.10
C TYR A 189 26.38 -9.96 15.77
N ARG A 190 26.53 -10.33 14.50
CA ARG A 190 27.67 -11.15 14.06
C ARG A 190 28.99 -10.43 14.23
N MET A 191 29.07 -9.17 13.83
CA MET A 191 30.25 -8.34 14.06
C MET A 191 30.56 -8.18 15.56
N CYS A 192 29.55 -8.04 16.42
CA CYS A 192 29.76 -8.03 17.87
C CYS A 192 30.40 -9.33 18.35
N ASN A 193 29.99 -10.48 17.80
CA ASN A 193 30.52 -11.79 18.18
C ASN A 193 31.95 -12.01 17.68
N VAL A 194 32.29 -11.53 16.50
CA VAL A 194 33.57 -11.81 15.82
C VAL A 194 34.61 -10.72 16.13
N LEU A 195 34.22 -9.45 16.08
CA LEU A 195 35.12 -8.30 16.16
C LEU A 195 34.99 -7.51 17.47
N GLY A 196 33.85 -7.69 18.16
CA GLY A 196 33.51 -6.90 19.35
C GLY A 196 32.62 -5.69 19.03
N LYS A 197 32.00 -5.15 20.09
CA LYS A 197 30.97 -4.09 19.97
C LYS A 197 31.51 -2.76 19.42
N ASP A 198 32.75 -2.43 19.75
CA ASP A 198 33.35 -1.16 19.34
C ASP A 198 33.59 -1.14 17.82
N GLU A 199 34.03 -2.27 17.23
CA GLU A 199 34.16 -2.40 15.79
C GLU A 199 32.79 -2.46 15.12
N ALA A 200 31.82 -3.23 15.64
CA ALA A 200 30.48 -3.27 15.11
C ALA A 200 29.78 -1.90 15.07
N ALA A 201 30.11 -1.01 16.01
CA ALA A 201 29.60 0.36 16.03
C ALA A 201 30.03 1.22 14.83
N ARG A 202 31.09 0.83 14.11
CA ARG A 202 31.56 1.50 12.86
C ARG A 202 30.55 1.39 11.70
N LEU A 203 29.54 0.52 11.81
CA LEU A 203 28.39 0.56 10.88
C LEU A 203 27.68 1.92 10.89
N SER A 204 27.75 2.68 11.97
CA SER A 204 27.30 4.06 12.05
C SER A 204 28.48 5.04 11.94
N PRO A 205 28.44 6.08 11.08
CA PRO A 205 29.49 7.09 11.01
C PRO A 205 29.66 7.88 12.33
N LEU A 206 28.63 7.87 13.18
CA LEU A 206 28.68 8.48 14.51
C LEU A 206 29.05 7.46 15.60
N ARG A 207 29.28 6.21 15.27
CA ARG A 207 29.49 5.08 16.18
C ARG A 207 28.38 4.95 17.23
N LYS A 208 27.14 5.26 16.86
CA LYS A 208 25.96 5.26 17.71
C LYS A 208 24.85 4.45 17.05
N LEU A 209 24.18 3.63 17.83
CA LEU A 209 23.06 2.82 17.37
C LEU A 209 21.91 2.97 18.37
N ASN A 210 20.70 3.08 17.87
CA ASN A 210 19.48 2.99 18.66
C ASN A 210 18.82 1.63 18.44
N PHE A 211 18.31 1.05 19.52
CA PHE A 211 17.61 -0.23 19.50
C PHE A 211 16.15 0.01 19.85
N THR A 212 15.27 -0.51 19.02
CA THR A 212 13.82 -0.51 19.26
C THR A 212 13.33 -1.93 19.53
N GLU A 213 12.07 -2.08 19.92
CA GLU A 213 11.49 -3.40 20.15
C GLU A 213 11.39 -4.17 18.82
N TRP A 214 11.49 -5.50 18.88
CA TRP A 214 11.48 -6.38 17.70
C TRP A 214 10.08 -6.62 17.11
N ASP A 215 9.07 -5.90 17.55
CA ASP A 215 7.78 -5.78 16.88
C ASP A 215 7.83 -4.76 15.71
N THR A 216 8.92 -4.00 15.62
CA THR A 216 9.19 -3.09 14.50
C THR A 216 9.90 -3.82 13.36
N ALA A 217 9.69 -3.35 12.12
CA ALA A 217 10.33 -3.92 10.95
C ALA A 217 11.84 -3.59 10.85
N GLN A 218 12.32 -2.62 11.62
CA GLN A 218 13.71 -2.14 11.64
C GLN A 218 14.14 -1.91 13.09
N PRO A 219 14.57 -2.96 13.82
CA PRO A 219 14.89 -2.87 15.24
C PRO A 219 16.22 -2.18 15.56
N ILE A 220 17.07 -1.92 14.56
CA ILE A 220 18.36 -1.23 14.72
C ILE A 220 18.40 -0.01 13.80
N GLU A 221 18.61 1.16 14.41
CA GLU A 221 18.86 2.43 13.71
C GLU A 221 20.36 2.73 13.77
N LEU A 222 20.97 2.93 12.61
CA LEU A 222 22.36 3.36 12.46
C LEU A 222 22.42 4.89 12.44
N ALA A 223 22.86 5.51 13.54
CA ALA A 223 22.88 6.97 13.63
C ALA A 223 23.68 7.61 12.47
N GLY A 224 23.03 8.51 11.74
CA GLY A 224 23.64 9.26 10.63
C GLY A 224 23.52 8.60 9.24
N ILE A 225 22.91 7.43 9.13
CA ILE A 225 22.58 6.79 7.85
C ILE A 225 21.08 6.52 7.83
N ASN A 226 20.40 6.83 6.73
CA ASN A 226 18.99 6.47 6.59
C ASN A 226 18.88 5.06 6.03
N HIS A 227 18.30 4.17 6.79
CA HIS A 227 18.02 2.82 6.33
C HIS A 227 16.61 2.76 5.72
N LEU A 228 16.54 2.65 4.41
CA LEU A 228 15.29 2.55 3.64
C LEU A 228 15.17 1.12 3.08
N ASP A 229 14.57 0.21 3.85
CA ASP A 229 14.30 -1.16 3.40
C ASP A 229 13.41 -1.15 2.15
N TYR A 230 13.93 -1.69 1.04
CA TYR A 230 13.25 -1.61 -0.26
C TYR A 230 11.96 -2.41 -0.31
N MET A 231 11.86 -3.54 0.40
CA MET A 231 10.61 -4.29 0.52
C MET A 231 9.52 -3.48 1.22
N LEU A 232 9.88 -2.72 2.26
CA LEU A 232 8.92 -1.85 2.96
C LEU A 232 8.49 -0.67 2.08
N LEU A 233 9.42 -0.05 1.33
CA LEU A 233 9.07 0.99 0.36
C LEU A 233 8.15 0.43 -0.74
N PHE A 234 8.46 -0.76 -1.25
CA PHE A 234 7.63 -1.44 -2.23
C PHE A 234 6.20 -1.66 -1.72
N LYS A 235 6.04 -2.18 -0.50
CA LYS A 235 4.73 -2.38 0.14
C LYS A 235 3.98 -1.07 0.39
N LYS A 236 4.69 0.01 0.69
CA LYS A 236 4.09 1.34 0.90
C LYS A 236 3.54 1.94 -0.38
N TYR A 237 4.29 1.87 -1.48
CA TYR A 237 3.93 2.56 -2.72
C TYR A 237 3.12 1.70 -3.68
N ILE A 238 3.26 0.39 -3.64
CA ILE A 238 2.41 -0.55 -4.39
C ILE A 238 1.24 -0.98 -3.52
N VAL A 239 0.13 -0.26 -3.65
CA VAL A 239 -1.09 -0.50 -2.84
C VAL A 239 -1.73 -1.87 -3.12
N LYS A 240 -1.56 -2.38 -4.36
CA LYS A 240 -2.05 -3.70 -4.74
C LYS A 240 -1.23 -4.78 -4.06
N GLN A 241 -1.88 -5.61 -3.24
CA GLN A 241 -1.20 -6.74 -2.62
C GLN A 241 -0.66 -7.71 -3.68
N GLU A 242 0.63 -8.04 -3.53
CA GLU A 242 1.27 -9.06 -4.35
C GLU A 242 1.06 -10.47 -3.76
N PRO A 243 0.99 -11.49 -4.60
CA PRO A 243 0.88 -12.88 -4.15
C PRO A 243 2.05 -13.33 -3.30
N SER A 244 3.23 -12.80 -3.59
CA SER A 244 4.48 -13.03 -2.86
C SER A 244 5.29 -11.74 -2.83
N TYR A 245 6.05 -11.56 -1.75
CA TYR A 245 7.02 -10.48 -1.59
C TYR A 245 8.46 -11.04 -1.57
N LYS A 246 8.69 -12.22 -2.10
CA LYS A 246 10.05 -12.71 -2.34
C LYS A 246 10.70 -11.85 -3.42
N LEU A 247 11.97 -11.56 -3.25
CA LEU A 247 12.72 -10.72 -4.20
C LEU A 247 12.66 -11.30 -5.63
N ASP A 248 12.77 -12.61 -5.78
CA ASP A 248 12.67 -13.32 -7.05
C ASP A 248 11.33 -13.08 -7.77
N ASP A 249 10.21 -13.29 -7.07
CA ASP A 249 8.86 -13.09 -7.64
C ASP A 249 8.60 -11.62 -8.04
N ILE A 250 9.13 -10.69 -7.26
CA ILE A 250 8.99 -9.25 -7.54
C ILE A 250 9.93 -8.83 -8.67
N GLY A 251 11.17 -9.32 -8.67
CA GLY A 251 12.15 -9.08 -9.72
C GLY A 251 11.66 -9.56 -11.09
N GLU A 252 11.20 -10.81 -11.18
CA GLU A 252 10.61 -11.36 -12.41
C GLU A 252 9.46 -10.48 -12.93
N LYS A 253 8.52 -10.17 -12.04
CA LYS A 253 7.31 -9.44 -12.43
C LYS A 253 7.56 -8.00 -12.86
N TYR A 254 8.43 -7.29 -12.15
CA TYR A 254 8.57 -5.83 -12.35
C TYR A 254 9.74 -5.46 -13.24
N VAL A 255 10.83 -6.23 -13.25
CA VAL A 255 12.06 -5.92 -13.99
C VAL A 255 12.52 -7.04 -14.90
N SER A 256 11.81 -8.18 -14.95
CA SER A 256 12.13 -9.35 -15.76
C SER A 256 13.52 -9.94 -15.42
N LEU A 257 13.90 -9.85 -14.14
CA LEU A 257 15.13 -10.43 -13.60
C LEU A 257 14.77 -11.43 -12.51
N ASN A 258 15.37 -12.63 -12.60
CA ASN A 258 15.22 -13.69 -11.61
C ASN A 258 16.52 -13.92 -10.86
N LYS A 259 16.42 -14.48 -9.67
CA LYS A 259 17.57 -15.03 -8.96
C LYS A 259 18.25 -16.10 -9.81
N ILE A 260 19.51 -16.33 -9.54
CA ILE A 260 20.28 -17.39 -10.23
C ILE A 260 19.81 -18.74 -9.71
N GLU A 261 19.37 -19.61 -10.61
CA GLU A 261 18.96 -20.97 -10.25
C GLU A 261 20.17 -21.84 -9.88
N TYR A 262 20.04 -22.64 -8.83
CA TYR A 262 21.06 -23.58 -8.38
C TYR A 262 20.44 -24.86 -7.83
N GLU A 263 21.22 -25.94 -7.74
CA GLU A 263 20.78 -27.23 -7.21
C GLU A 263 21.15 -27.41 -5.73
N GLY A 264 20.22 -27.82 -4.91
CA GLY A 264 20.41 -28.09 -3.49
C GLY A 264 20.25 -26.86 -2.59
N SER A 265 21.02 -26.79 -1.52
CA SER A 265 21.00 -25.63 -0.59
C SER A 265 22.03 -24.59 -1.00
N LEU A 266 21.85 -23.34 -0.52
CA LEU A 266 22.81 -22.26 -0.75
C LEU A 266 24.18 -22.57 -0.12
N ASP A 267 24.20 -23.21 1.05
CA ASP A 267 25.45 -23.69 1.68
C ASP A 267 26.18 -24.70 0.80
N LYS A 268 25.42 -25.59 0.11
CA LYS A 268 26.04 -26.52 -0.85
C LYS A 268 26.63 -25.77 -2.04
N LEU A 269 25.93 -24.78 -2.57
CA LEU A 269 26.45 -23.94 -3.66
C LEU A 269 27.74 -23.24 -3.25
N PHE A 270 27.78 -22.63 -2.06
CA PHE A 270 28.98 -21.99 -1.51
C PHE A 270 30.18 -22.96 -1.46
N GLN A 271 29.93 -24.22 -1.08
CA GLN A 271 31.01 -25.24 -0.98
C GLN A 271 31.45 -25.82 -2.32
N THR A 272 30.56 -25.89 -3.32
CA THR A 272 30.81 -26.61 -4.60
C THR A 272 31.09 -25.69 -5.77
N ASP A 273 30.51 -24.47 -5.81
CA ASP A 273 30.70 -23.49 -6.88
C ASP A 273 30.64 -22.07 -6.33
N ILE A 274 31.75 -21.64 -5.76
CA ILE A 274 31.90 -20.33 -5.13
C ILE A 274 31.71 -19.16 -6.14
N ASN A 275 32.08 -19.36 -7.42
CA ASN A 275 31.89 -18.33 -8.43
C ASN A 275 30.41 -18.10 -8.71
N LYS A 276 29.62 -19.15 -8.85
CA LYS A 276 28.18 -19.05 -9.02
C LYS A 276 27.49 -18.47 -7.77
N PHE A 277 28.02 -18.78 -6.58
CA PHE A 277 27.54 -18.20 -5.34
C PHE A 277 27.76 -16.67 -5.28
N ILE A 278 28.92 -16.17 -5.73
CA ILE A 278 29.20 -14.73 -5.86
C ILE A 278 28.20 -14.08 -6.83
N GLU A 279 27.99 -14.71 -7.99
CA GLU A 279 27.01 -14.20 -8.96
C GLU A 279 25.59 -14.16 -8.38
N TYR A 280 25.23 -15.17 -7.59
CA TYR A 280 23.93 -15.20 -6.90
C TYR A 280 23.76 -14.01 -5.95
N ASN A 281 24.70 -13.76 -5.04
CA ASN A 281 24.63 -12.66 -4.09
C ASN A 281 24.64 -11.29 -4.77
N LEU A 282 25.45 -11.10 -5.82
CA LEU A 282 25.44 -9.87 -6.62
C LEU A 282 24.11 -9.68 -7.39
N ARG A 283 23.47 -10.76 -7.83
CA ARG A 283 22.18 -10.71 -8.51
C ARG A 283 21.08 -10.20 -7.62
N ASP A 284 21.08 -10.52 -6.33
CA ASP A 284 20.10 -10.02 -5.38
C ASP A 284 20.19 -8.49 -5.25
N VAL A 285 21.39 -7.95 -5.19
CA VAL A 285 21.63 -6.49 -5.23
C VAL A 285 21.22 -5.87 -6.57
N GLU A 286 21.53 -6.52 -7.70
CA GLU A 286 21.16 -6.06 -9.04
C GLU A 286 19.63 -5.95 -9.22
N ILE A 287 18.87 -6.93 -8.74
CA ILE A 287 17.40 -6.88 -8.80
C ILE A 287 16.86 -5.65 -8.06
N ILE A 288 17.39 -5.33 -6.88
CA ILE A 288 16.95 -4.16 -6.10
C ILE A 288 17.30 -2.86 -6.84
N LEU A 289 18.51 -2.77 -7.41
CA LEU A 289 18.93 -1.62 -8.21
C LEU A 289 18.01 -1.41 -9.43
N GLU A 290 17.69 -2.48 -10.16
CA GLU A 290 16.80 -2.37 -11.32
C GLU A 290 15.35 -2.04 -10.93
N LEU A 291 14.89 -2.52 -9.78
CA LEU A 291 13.62 -2.09 -9.21
C LEU A 291 13.62 -0.57 -8.93
N GLU A 292 14.69 -0.04 -8.30
CA GLU A 292 14.80 1.41 -8.05
C GLU A 292 14.97 2.19 -9.37
N ASN A 293 15.74 1.69 -10.32
CA ASN A 293 15.87 2.32 -11.64
C ASN A 293 14.52 2.52 -12.32
N LYS A 294 13.60 1.56 -12.16
CA LYS A 294 12.27 1.60 -12.75
C LYS A 294 11.24 2.35 -11.89
N LEU A 295 11.21 2.09 -10.59
CA LEU A 295 10.12 2.52 -9.70
C LEU A 295 10.43 3.85 -9.00
N LYS A 296 11.69 4.18 -8.76
CA LYS A 296 12.16 5.43 -8.14
C LYS A 296 11.57 5.70 -6.75
N PHE A 297 11.45 4.65 -5.91
CA PHE A 297 10.84 4.77 -4.59
C PHE A 297 11.71 5.49 -3.58
N ILE A 298 13.04 5.36 -3.67
CA ILE A 298 13.96 6.12 -2.82
C ILE A 298 13.89 7.61 -3.17
N ASP A 299 13.98 7.95 -4.46
CA ASP A 299 13.83 9.34 -4.93
C ASP A 299 12.50 9.96 -4.48
N LEU A 300 11.40 9.19 -4.56
CA LEU A 300 10.07 9.62 -4.14
C LEU A 300 10.00 9.83 -2.62
N THR A 301 10.63 8.94 -1.85
CA THR A 301 10.74 9.05 -0.39
C THR A 301 11.46 10.33 0.02
N VAL A 302 12.61 10.60 -0.56
CA VAL A 302 13.37 11.83 -0.32
C VAL A 302 12.52 13.06 -0.63
N ALA A 303 11.83 13.09 -1.78
CA ALA A 303 10.97 14.21 -2.16
C ALA A 303 9.81 14.44 -1.18
N ILE A 304 9.17 13.36 -0.67
CA ILE A 304 8.09 13.46 0.30
C ILE A 304 8.61 13.94 1.66
N CYS A 305 9.74 13.40 2.14
CA CYS A 305 10.29 13.78 3.44
C CYS A 305 10.75 15.25 3.46
N HIS A 306 11.33 15.75 2.36
CA HIS A 306 11.67 17.17 2.24
C HIS A 306 10.45 18.08 2.15
N LEU A 307 9.37 17.65 1.49
CA LEU A 307 8.10 18.38 1.50
C LEU A 307 7.50 18.48 2.91
N CYS A 308 7.73 17.45 3.74
CA CYS A 308 7.19 17.35 5.10
C CYS A 308 8.18 17.79 6.18
N HIS A 309 9.44 18.04 5.88
CA HIS A 309 10.53 18.34 6.82
C HIS A 309 10.66 17.33 7.95
N VAL A 310 10.72 16.04 7.60
CA VAL A 310 10.86 14.92 8.54
C VAL A 310 12.05 14.03 8.18
N PRO A 311 12.64 13.29 9.14
CA PRO A 311 13.66 12.28 8.84
C PRO A 311 13.13 11.22 7.85
N TYR A 312 14.01 10.64 7.01
CA TYR A 312 13.58 9.73 5.93
C TYR A 312 12.95 8.44 6.46
N GLU A 313 13.38 7.95 7.61
CA GLU A 313 12.82 6.75 8.25
C GLU A 313 11.35 6.93 8.67
N GLN A 314 10.90 8.19 8.80
CA GLN A 314 9.50 8.49 9.13
C GLN A 314 8.55 8.33 7.93
N ILE A 315 9.07 7.99 6.75
CA ILE A 315 8.27 7.81 5.52
C ILE A 315 7.10 6.86 5.71
N TYR A 316 7.23 5.86 6.57
CA TYR A 316 6.20 4.84 6.79
C TYR A 316 5.00 5.34 7.61
N LEU A 317 5.09 6.51 8.25
CA LEU A 317 4.10 7.05 9.17
C LEU A 317 3.37 8.27 8.57
N SER A 318 2.24 8.04 7.91
CA SER A 318 1.45 9.10 7.24
C SER A 318 1.06 10.25 8.17
N THR A 319 0.74 9.97 9.44
CA THR A 319 0.40 11.02 10.42
C THR A 319 1.60 11.94 10.73
N VAL A 320 2.80 11.39 10.82
CA VAL A 320 4.03 12.16 11.07
C VAL A 320 4.38 13.04 9.87
N LEU A 321 4.27 12.47 8.66
CA LEU A 321 4.47 13.23 7.41
C LEU A 321 3.51 14.42 7.29
N ASN A 322 2.22 14.22 7.61
CA ASN A 322 1.23 15.28 7.55
C ASN A 322 1.41 16.29 8.68
N ASP A 323 1.76 15.85 9.89
CA ASP A 323 2.13 16.74 10.99
C ASP A 323 3.28 17.67 10.59
N GLY A 324 4.38 17.11 10.08
CA GLY A 324 5.55 17.88 9.66
C GLY A 324 5.22 18.93 8.59
N ALA A 325 4.46 18.54 7.57
CA ALA A 325 4.06 19.45 6.49
C ALA A 325 3.17 20.61 6.98
N ILE A 326 2.17 20.29 7.83
CA ILE A 326 1.25 21.34 8.35
C ILE A 326 1.99 22.22 9.37
N LEU A 327 2.82 21.65 10.25
CA LEU A 327 3.68 22.41 11.16
C LEU A 327 4.59 23.38 10.40
N THR A 328 5.21 22.93 9.30
CA THR A 328 6.02 23.79 8.42
C THR A 328 5.19 24.92 7.84
N TYR A 329 3.99 24.63 7.35
CA TYR A 329 3.08 25.64 6.81
C TYR A 329 2.69 26.68 7.86
N LEU A 330 2.34 26.25 9.07
CA LEU A 330 1.98 27.14 10.18
C LEU A 330 3.19 27.99 10.63
N LYS A 331 4.36 27.39 10.74
CA LYS A 331 5.59 28.09 11.14
C LYS A 331 6.01 29.19 10.14
N ARG A 332 5.74 29.00 8.84
CA ARG A 332 5.93 30.04 7.81
C ARG A 332 5.00 31.24 7.99
N GLN A 333 3.91 31.09 8.74
CA GLN A 333 2.91 32.13 8.98
C GLN A 333 2.89 32.62 10.42
N ASP A 334 3.87 32.25 11.24
CA ASP A 334 3.96 32.59 12.66
C ASP A 334 2.71 32.16 13.46
N ILE A 335 2.13 31.01 13.07
CA ILE A 335 0.98 30.40 13.77
C ILE A 335 1.45 29.20 14.58
N VAL A 336 1.06 29.18 15.86
CA VAL A 336 1.40 28.12 16.81
C VAL A 336 0.39 26.98 16.72
N SER A 337 0.89 25.76 16.56
CA SER A 337 0.09 24.55 16.46
C SER A 337 -0.33 23.98 17.83
N PRO A 338 -1.52 23.40 17.98
CA PRO A 338 -1.90 22.70 19.19
C PRO A 338 -1.09 21.42 19.40
N ASN A 339 -1.09 20.87 20.62
CA ASN A 339 -0.62 19.52 20.89
C ASN A 339 -1.58 18.47 20.32
N LYS A 340 -1.10 17.22 20.18
CA LYS A 340 -1.93 16.08 19.75
C LYS A 340 -3.09 15.86 20.73
N PRO A 341 -4.28 15.47 20.25
CA PRO A 341 -5.42 15.16 21.13
C PRO A 341 -5.09 14.17 22.24
N THR A 342 -4.32 13.13 21.94
CA THR A 342 -3.89 12.11 22.90
C THR A 342 -2.89 12.61 23.95
N THR A 343 -2.25 13.73 23.72
CA THR A 343 -1.40 14.42 24.71
C THR A 343 -2.26 15.22 25.67
N ILE A 344 -3.30 15.88 25.17
CA ILE A 344 -4.24 16.68 25.97
C ILE A 344 -5.22 15.80 26.74
N ASN A 345 -5.75 14.76 26.08
CA ASN A 345 -6.67 13.78 26.65
C ASN A 345 -6.17 12.34 26.41
N PRO A 346 -5.37 11.76 27.33
CA PRO A 346 -4.83 10.41 27.17
C PRO A 346 -5.86 9.30 27.00
N SER A 347 -7.13 9.49 27.46
CA SER A 347 -8.18 8.47 27.31
C SER A 347 -8.54 8.21 25.85
N LEU A 348 -8.22 9.11 24.93
CA LEU A 348 -8.43 8.91 23.49
C LEU A 348 -7.53 7.81 22.91
N LYS A 349 -6.45 7.41 23.59
CA LYS A 349 -5.60 6.30 23.16
C LYS A 349 -6.33 4.95 23.22
N GLU A 350 -7.23 4.79 24.19
CA GLU A 350 -8.00 3.57 24.43
C GLU A 350 -9.30 3.52 23.62
N THR A 351 -9.68 4.61 22.98
CA THR A 351 -10.88 4.64 22.13
C THR A 351 -10.60 3.83 20.86
N ILE A 352 -10.80 2.51 20.93
CA ILE A 352 -10.84 1.60 19.81
C ILE A 352 -11.96 2.11 18.90
N GLY A 353 -11.58 2.46 17.70
CA GLY A 353 -12.38 3.31 16.85
C GLY A 353 -13.78 2.79 16.61
N GLU A 354 -14.74 3.64 16.86
CA GLU A 354 -16.07 3.45 16.31
C GLU A 354 -15.97 3.26 14.79
N GLU A 355 -16.56 2.21 14.27
CA GLU A 355 -16.68 2.01 12.83
C GLU A 355 -17.57 3.10 12.23
N TYR A 356 -17.22 3.63 11.08
CA TYR A 356 -18.04 4.53 10.28
C TYR A 356 -18.04 4.06 8.83
N ALA A 357 -19.05 4.48 8.04
CA ALA A 357 -19.17 4.06 6.66
C ALA A 357 -17.98 4.57 5.81
N GLY A 358 -17.42 3.68 5.02
CA GLY A 358 -16.38 4.01 4.02
C GLY A 358 -16.94 4.65 2.76
N GLY A 359 -16.23 4.52 1.63
CA GLY A 359 -16.68 4.98 0.32
C GLY A 359 -17.94 4.24 -0.17
N TYR A 360 -18.73 4.90 -1.03
CA TYR A 360 -19.90 4.28 -1.64
C TYR A 360 -19.46 3.27 -2.74
N LEU A 361 -20.09 2.11 -2.74
CA LEU A 361 -19.88 1.08 -3.76
C LEU A 361 -21.24 0.66 -4.33
N LYS A 362 -21.48 0.97 -5.61
CA LYS A 362 -22.67 0.50 -6.31
C LYS A 362 -22.44 -0.94 -6.82
N GLU A 363 -23.33 -1.86 -6.44
CA GLU A 363 -23.33 -3.22 -6.96
C GLU A 363 -23.72 -3.23 -8.43
N PRO A 364 -22.93 -3.81 -9.34
CA PRO A 364 -23.34 -3.98 -10.73
C PRO A 364 -24.30 -5.17 -10.84
N THR A 365 -25.16 -5.15 -11.83
CA THR A 365 -25.79 -6.37 -12.32
C THR A 365 -24.71 -7.20 -13.01
N PRO A 366 -24.43 -8.46 -12.58
CA PRO A 366 -23.38 -9.25 -13.20
C PRO A 366 -23.60 -9.42 -14.72
N GLY A 367 -22.54 -9.27 -15.51
CA GLY A 367 -22.62 -9.43 -16.95
C GLY A 367 -21.53 -8.73 -17.75
N LEU A 368 -21.66 -8.85 -19.08
CA LEU A 368 -20.75 -8.23 -20.04
C LEU A 368 -21.37 -6.94 -20.58
N TYR A 369 -20.63 -5.85 -20.47
CA TYR A 369 -21.02 -4.52 -20.96
C TYR A 369 -20.09 -4.07 -22.08
N GLN A 370 -20.65 -3.39 -23.05
CA GLN A 370 -19.90 -2.84 -24.18
C GLN A 370 -19.95 -1.31 -24.16
N TRP A 371 -18.85 -0.68 -24.52
CA TRP A 371 -18.69 0.75 -24.59
C TRP A 371 -19.12 1.47 -23.31
N VAL A 372 -18.26 1.31 -22.30
CA VAL A 372 -18.43 1.94 -20.99
C VAL A 372 -17.40 3.05 -20.84
N ILE A 373 -17.82 4.21 -20.36
CA ILE A 373 -16.92 5.29 -19.94
C ILE A 373 -16.81 5.31 -18.43
N ASP A 374 -15.64 5.70 -17.94
CA ASP A 374 -15.44 6.03 -16.54
C ASP A 374 -15.32 7.55 -16.37
N LEU A 375 -16.19 8.10 -15.54
CA LEU A 375 -16.08 9.47 -15.02
C LEU A 375 -15.65 9.41 -13.58
N ASP A 376 -14.48 9.97 -13.26
CA ASP A 376 -13.88 9.96 -11.94
C ASP A 376 -13.83 11.35 -11.31
N PHE A 377 -14.11 11.44 -10.00
CA PHE A 377 -13.98 12.69 -9.28
C PHE A 377 -12.50 13.07 -9.06
N THR A 378 -12.12 14.24 -9.52
CA THR A 378 -10.77 14.77 -9.30
C THR A 378 -10.47 14.90 -7.80
N SER A 379 -9.75 13.90 -7.22
CA SER A 379 -9.37 13.88 -5.81
C SER A 379 -10.57 14.13 -4.89
N LEU A 380 -11.58 13.24 -4.88
CA LEU A 380 -12.87 13.44 -4.18
C LEU A 380 -12.70 13.87 -2.73
N TYR A 381 -11.98 13.12 -1.90
CA TYR A 381 -11.86 13.43 -0.47
C TYR A 381 -11.11 14.75 -0.19
N PRO A 382 -9.98 15.06 -0.83
CA PRO A 382 -9.39 16.40 -0.77
C PRO A 382 -10.32 17.51 -1.20
N SER A 383 -11.12 17.27 -2.24
CA SER A 383 -12.12 18.25 -2.73
C SER A 383 -13.25 18.47 -1.73
N ILE A 384 -13.70 17.43 -1.03
CA ILE A 384 -14.68 17.52 0.07
C ILE A 384 -14.10 18.34 1.21
N ILE A 385 -12.88 18.01 1.70
CA ILE A 385 -12.24 18.72 2.81
C ILE A 385 -12.14 20.22 2.49
N ARG A 386 -11.67 20.56 1.28
CA ARG A 386 -11.51 21.93 0.81
C ARG A 386 -12.85 22.64 0.64
N SER A 387 -13.85 21.98 0.03
CA SER A 387 -15.18 22.58 -0.22
C SER A 387 -15.95 22.86 1.06
N LEU A 388 -15.89 21.93 2.03
CA LEU A 388 -16.61 22.04 3.28
C LEU A 388 -15.79 22.69 4.40
N ASN A 389 -14.57 23.18 4.08
CA ASN A 389 -13.71 23.87 5.03
C ASN A 389 -13.44 23.06 6.31
N MET A 390 -13.12 21.77 6.14
CA MET A 390 -13.01 20.81 7.24
C MET A 390 -11.69 20.94 7.99
N GLY A 391 -11.75 21.23 9.28
CA GLY A 391 -10.63 21.27 10.23
C GLY A 391 -11.14 21.36 11.64
N ILE A 392 -10.29 21.05 12.62
CA ILE A 392 -10.67 21.10 14.05
C ILE A 392 -11.03 22.50 14.50
N GLU A 393 -10.37 23.53 13.96
CA GLU A 393 -10.55 24.94 14.27
C GLU A 393 -11.78 25.55 13.57
N THR A 394 -12.34 24.85 12.59
CA THR A 394 -13.56 25.24 11.88
C THR A 394 -14.78 24.42 12.28
N LEU A 395 -14.59 23.28 12.96
CA LEU A 395 -15.67 22.41 13.41
C LEU A 395 -16.48 23.08 14.52
N ILE A 396 -17.79 23.32 14.29
CA ILE A 396 -18.74 23.87 15.26
C ILE A 396 -19.35 22.75 16.10
N GLY A 397 -19.67 21.62 15.49
CA GLY A 397 -20.26 20.46 16.12
C GLY A 397 -20.92 19.53 15.11
N ARG A 398 -21.59 18.50 15.61
CA ARG A 398 -22.33 17.54 14.76
C ARG A 398 -23.75 17.31 15.32
N ILE A 399 -24.67 16.93 14.47
CA ILE A 399 -26.00 16.49 14.85
C ILE A 399 -25.90 15.04 15.33
N VAL A 400 -26.21 14.76 16.62
CA VAL A 400 -26.02 13.41 17.22
C VAL A 400 -27.11 12.43 16.78
N ASN A 401 -28.32 12.94 16.46
CA ASN A 401 -29.45 12.13 16.00
C ASN A 401 -29.24 11.60 14.59
N SER A 402 -28.23 12.12 13.85
CA SER A 402 -27.83 11.52 12.57
C SER A 402 -27.36 10.10 12.84
N GLY A 403 -27.87 9.13 12.13
CA GLY A 403 -27.39 7.75 12.19
C GLY A 403 -25.90 7.70 11.84
N LYS A 404 -25.18 6.79 12.47
CA LYS A 404 -23.73 6.59 12.25
C LYS A 404 -23.34 6.41 10.77
N TYR A 405 -24.27 5.91 9.97
CA TYR A 405 -24.10 5.62 8.54
C TYR A 405 -25.05 6.45 7.66
N ASP A 406 -25.75 7.44 8.24
CA ASP A 406 -26.72 8.25 7.53
C ASP A 406 -26.03 9.46 6.86
N ASN A 407 -26.28 9.61 5.57
CA ASN A 407 -25.76 10.70 4.75
C ASN A 407 -26.83 11.73 4.33
N LYS A 408 -27.93 11.81 5.07
CA LYS A 408 -29.12 12.64 4.79
C LYS A 408 -29.29 13.81 5.74
N TRP A 409 -28.21 14.44 6.19
CA TRP A 409 -28.20 15.58 7.12
C TRP A 409 -27.64 16.85 6.49
N THR A 410 -27.82 17.00 5.18
CA THR A 410 -27.42 18.20 4.45
C THR A 410 -28.36 19.37 4.77
N TYR A 411 -27.97 20.58 4.40
CA TYR A 411 -28.79 21.77 4.56
C TYR A 411 -30.16 21.69 3.84
N ILE A 412 -30.21 20.98 2.69
CA ILE A 412 -31.48 20.74 1.96
C ILE A 412 -32.42 19.91 2.81
N GLU A 413 -31.96 18.78 3.37
CA GLU A 413 -32.77 17.90 4.20
C GLU A 413 -33.22 18.60 5.48
N LEU A 414 -32.34 19.36 6.16
CA LEU A 414 -32.71 20.15 7.33
C LEU A 414 -33.81 21.13 7.04
N LYS A 415 -33.83 21.77 5.87
CA LYS A 415 -34.94 22.68 5.46
C LYS A 415 -36.26 21.97 5.18
N GLN A 416 -36.23 20.67 4.89
CA GLN A 416 -37.41 19.84 4.62
C GLN A 416 -38.01 19.19 5.85
N MET A 417 -37.25 19.14 6.97
CA MET A 417 -37.70 18.61 8.27
C MET A 417 -38.71 19.53 8.92
N ASN A 418 -39.49 18.99 9.87
CA ASN A 418 -40.38 19.82 10.70
C ASN A 418 -39.53 20.79 11.53
N PRO A 419 -39.79 22.13 11.45
CA PRO A 419 -39.02 23.14 12.19
C PRO A 419 -39.06 22.98 13.71
N ASP A 420 -40.11 22.34 14.24
CA ASP A 420 -40.30 22.12 15.69
C ASP A 420 -39.59 20.88 16.21
N ASP A 421 -39.11 19.99 15.33
CA ASP A 421 -38.34 18.82 15.72
C ASP A 421 -37.06 19.25 16.46
N ILE A 422 -36.72 18.49 17.50
CA ILE A 422 -35.54 18.76 18.33
C ILE A 422 -34.40 17.87 17.88
N VAL A 423 -33.29 18.48 17.57
CA VAL A 423 -32.01 17.80 17.32
C VAL A 423 -30.99 18.12 18.41
N VAL A 424 -30.06 17.23 18.64
CA VAL A 424 -28.97 17.41 19.60
C VAL A 424 -27.69 17.73 18.86
N ILE A 425 -27.08 18.87 19.17
CA ILE A 425 -25.76 19.25 18.65
C ILE A 425 -24.72 18.88 19.68
N GLU A 426 -23.78 18.04 19.29
CA GLU A 426 -22.57 17.69 20.03
C GLU A 426 -21.43 18.60 19.59
N LYS A 427 -20.81 19.28 20.55
CA LYS A 427 -19.66 20.18 20.31
C LYS A 427 -18.41 19.60 20.93
N LEU A 428 -17.28 19.81 20.27
CA LEU A 428 -15.95 19.49 20.79
C LEU A 428 -15.47 20.60 21.74
N ASN A 429 -15.03 20.19 22.94
CA ASN A 429 -14.44 21.09 23.93
C ASN A 429 -12.91 21.17 23.72
N PRO A 430 -12.22 22.21 24.24
CA PRO A 430 -10.77 22.37 24.10
C PRO A 430 -9.91 21.20 24.64
N ASN A 431 -10.47 20.44 25.59
CA ASN A 431 -9.82 19.23 26.15
C ASN A 431 -10.23 17.94 25.42
N TYR A 432 -10.81 18.04 24.23
CA TYR A 432 -11.30 16.92 23.42
C TYR A 432 -12.38 16.05 24.09
N THR A 433 -13.06 16.56 25.11
CA THR A 433 -14.35 16.00 25.55
C THR A 433 -15.48 16.60 24.72
N THR A 434 -16.68 16.03 24.80
CA THR A 434 -17.84 16.56 24.07
C THR A 434 -18.90 17.10 25.02
N SER A 435 -19.67 18.10 24.55
CA SER A 435 -20.83 18.63 25.22
C SER A 435 -22.02 18.65 24.27
N ARG A 436 -23.24 18.46 24.81
CA ARG A 436 -24.47 18.32 24.02
C ARG A 436 -25.46 19.44 24.33
N THR A 437 -26.09 19.99 23.29
CA THR A 437 -27.10 21.05 23.39
C THR A 437 -28.27 20.71 22.48
N GLN A 438 -29.49 20.83 22.99
CA GLN A 438 -30.72 20.68 22.22
C GLN A 438 -31.07 21.96 21.47
N VAL A 439 -31.55 21.83 20.24
CA VAL A 439 -31.99 22.95 19.41
C VAL A 439 -33.08 22.46 18.45
N SER A 440 -34.08 23.32 18.17
CA SER A 440 -35.08 23.00 17.16
C SER A 440 -34.48 23.11 15.75
N VAL A 441 -34.95 22.30 14.83
CA VAL A 441 -34.48 22.29 13.43
C VAL A 441 -34.63 23.67 12.79
N GLY A 442 -35.78 24.35 13.03
CA GLY A 442 -36.01 25.69 12.50
C GLY A 442 -34.98 26.70 12.99
N LYS A 443 -34.65 26.68 14.31
CA LYS A 443 -33.60 27.53 14.87
C LYS A 443 -32.21 27.20 14.31
N LEU A 444 -31.89 25.89 14.16
CA LEU A 444 -30.63 25.47 13.58
C LEU A 444 -30.47 25.96 12.14
N VAL A 445 -31.52 25.81 11.31
CA VAL A 445 -31.54 26.30 9.92
C VAL A 445 -31.31 27.81 9.86
N GLN A 446 -31.97 28.57 10.75
CA GLN A 446 -31.73 30.00 10.85
C GLN A 446 -30.28 30.35 11.23
N MET A 447 -29.70 29.64 12.20
CA MET A 447 -28.31 29.85 12.63
C MET A 447 -27.35 29.55 11.50
N ILE A 448 -27.53 28.43 10.75
CA ILE A 448 -26.70 28.05 9.59
C ILE A 448 -26.74 29.18 8.56
N LYS A 449 -27.91 29.65 8.20
CA LYS A 449 -28.08 30.74 7.23
C LYS A 449 -27.46 32.06 7.69
N ALA A 450 -27.73 32.48 8.93
CA ALA A 450 -27.26 33.77 9.46
C ALA A 450 -25.72 33.84 9.57
N ASN A 451 -25.05 32.71 9.86
CA ASN A 451 -23.63 32.65 10.03
C ASN A 451 -22.90 32.07 8.80
N ASN A 452 -23.62 31.78 7.71
CA ASN A 452 -23.08 31.09 6.53
C ASN A 452 -22.32 29.78 6.88
N TRP A 453 -22.80 29.03 7.86
CA TRP A 453 -22.19 27.76 8.23
C TRP A 453 -22.36 26.72 7.13
N ILE A 454 -21.35 25.88 6.99
CA ILE A 454 -21.30 24.80 6.01
C ILE A 454 -21.72 23.52 6.70
N THR A 455 -22.61 22.75 6.07
CA THR A 455 -23.07 21.45 6.59
C THR A 455 -22.50 20.30 5.77
N SER A 456 -22.18 19.19 6.40
CA SER A 456 -21.83 17.93 5.73
C SER A 456 -23.04 17.00 5.63
N ALA A 457 -22.94 15.96 4.83
CA ALA A 457 -23.97 14.93 4.75
C ALA A 457 -24.15 14.12 6.04
N SER A 458 -23.12 14.03 6.88
CA SER A 458 -23.20 13.35 8.20
C SER A 458 -23.79 14.23 9.31
N GLY A 459 -24.11 15.49 9.04
CA GLY A 459 -24.58 16.44 10.05
C GLY A 459 -23.48 17.19 10.81
N ALA A 460 -22.20 17.04 10.43
CA ALA A 460 -21.15 17.92 10.94
C ALA A 460 -21.28 19.32 10.33
N ILE A 461 -21.02 20.34 11.14
CA ILE A 461 -21.22 21.76 10.82
C ILE A 461 -19.87 22.47 10.96
N PHE A 462 -19.49 23.24 9.95
CA PHE A 462 -18.24 23.98 9.90
C PHE A 462 -18.50 25.48 9.72
N ARG A 463 -17.62 26.30 10.27
CA ARG A 463 -17.62 27.75 10.02
C ARG A 463 -17.02 28.09 8.66
N SER A 464 -17.41 29.20 8.08
CA SER A 464 -16.93 29.68 6.77
C SER A 464 -16.20 31.03 6.83
N ASP A 465 -16.15 31.65 8.00
CA ASP A 465 -15.56 32.99 8.21
C ASP A 465 -14.03 32.97 8.31
N LYS A 466 -13.42 31.78 8.50
CA LYS A 466 -11.98 31.58 8.37
C LYS A 466 -11.70 30.26 7.65
N SER A 467 -10.56 30.17 6.98
CA SER A 467 -10.11 28.94 6.34
C SER A 467 -9.50 27.96 7.34
N SER A 468 -9.73 26.67 7.14
CA SER A 468 -9.00 25.64 7.87
C SER A 468 -7.58 25.51 7.33
N VAL A 469 -6.62 25.31 8.26
CA VAL A 469 -5.20 25.09 7.87
C VAL A 469 -5.04 23.90 6.94
N VAL A 470 -5.79 22.82 7.17
CA VAL A 470 -5.73 21.64 6.31
C VAL A 470 -6.24 21.97 4.91
N CYS A 471 -7.29 22.78 4.79
CA CYS A 471 -7.79 23.26 3.49
C CYS A 471 -6.77 24.12 2.75
N ASP A 472 -6.08 25.00 3.47
CA ASP A 472 -5.06 25.87 2.89
C ASP A 472 -3.86 25.05 2.40
N VAL A 473 -3.38 24.11 3.19
CA VAL A 473 -2.28 23.19 2.81
C VAL A 473 -2.67 22.33 1.61
N LEU A 474 -3.88 21.73 1.61
CA LEU A 474 -4.36 20.95 0.47
C LEU A 474 -4.50 21.80 -0.79
N THR A 475 -4.89 23.06 -0.66
CA THR A 475 -4.99 24.00 -1.78
C THR A 475 -3.62 24.35 -2.33
N ASP A 476 -2.65 24.63 -1.48
CA ASP A 476 -1.25 24.88 -1.88
C ASP A 476 -0.67 23.66 -2.60
N TRP A 477 -0.83 22.46 -2.04
CA TRP A 477 -0.34 21.22 -2.66
C TRP A 477 -0.99 20.93 -4.00
N PHE A 478 -2.31 21.16 -4.12
CA PHE A 478 -3.02 20.97 -5.39
C PHE A 478 -2.49 21.91 -6.46
N ASN A 479 -2.27 23.20 -6.13
CA ASN A 479 -1.73 24.19 -7.06
C ASN A 479 -0.28 23.85 -7.45
N LYS A 480 0.55 23.45 -6.50
CA LYS A 480 1.93 23.01 -6.77
C LYS A 480 1.96 21.76 -7.66
N ARG A 481 1.07 20.79 -7.42
CA ARG A 481 0.92 19.62 -8.27
C ARG A 481 0.61 20.00 -9.71
N ILE A 482 -0.37 20.87 -9.94
CA ILE A 482 -0.71 21.34 -11.29
C ILE A 482 0.50 22.03 -11.95
N LYS A 483 1.19 22.91 -11.22
CA LYS A 483 2.40 23.58 -11.70
C LYS A 483 3.47 22.58 -12.14
N TYR A 484 3.77 21.56 -11.32
CA TYR A 484 4.76 20.53 -11.67
C TYR A 484 4.27 19.60 -12.79
N LYS A 485 2.99 19.26 -12.85
CA LYS A 485 2.41 18.49 -13.99
C LYS A 485 2.57 19.23 -15.31
N ASN A 486 2.38 20.55 -15.33
CA ASN A 486 2.58 21.37 -16.52
C ASN A 486 4.07 21.48 -16.90
N LYS A 487 4.97 21.68 -15.94
CA LYS A 487 6.42 21.67 -16.18
C LYS A 487 6.89 20.32 -16.73
N MET A 488 6.40 19.20 -16.19
CA MET A 488 6.67 17.85 -16.67
C MET A 488 6.26 17.69 -18.14
N LYS A 489 5.02 18.06 -18.48
CA LYS A 489 4.53 17.98 -19.87
C LYS A 489 5.38 18.81 -20.83
N ASN A 490 5.79 20.00 -20.43
CA ASN A 490 6.62 20.88 -21.26
C ASN A 490 8.04 20.32 -21.44
N ALA A 491 8.64 19.75 -20.37
CA ALA A 491 9.97 19.15 -20.45
C ALA A 491 9.98 17.93 -21.40
N TYR A 492 8.98 17.04 -21.31
CA TYR A 492 8.87 15.92 -22.24
C TYR A 492 8.63 16.40 -23.69
N LYS A 493 7.80 17.42 -23.91
CA LYS A 493 7.58 17.99 -25.26
C LYS A 493 8.85 18.59 -25.86
N SER A 494 9.74 19.15 -25.03
CA SER A 494 11.03 19.68 -25.47
C SER A 494 12.15 18.64 -25.58
N GLY A 495 11.84 17.34 -25.36
CA GLY A 495 12.82 16.25 -25.40
C GLY A 495 13.73 16.16 -24.15
N ASN A 496 13.51 16.99 -23.14
CA ASN A 496 14.30 16.95 -21.90
C ASN A 496 13.72 15.94 -20.92
N THR A 497 14.01 14.65 -21.16
CA THR A 497 13.46 13.52 -20.38
C THR A 497 13.89 13.60 -18.90
N ALA A 498 15.13 13.95 -18.60
CA ALA A 498 15.62 14.03 -17.22
C ALA A 498 14.83 15.08 -16.39
N MET A 499 14.59 16.26 -16.95
CA MET A 499 13.75 17.27 -16.28
C MET A 499 12.28 16.85 -16.23
N GLY A 500 11.81 16.13 -17.25
CA GLY A 500 10.47 15.56 -17.27
C GLY A 500 10.26 14.59 -16.09
N GLU A 501 11.19 13.68 -15.87
CA GLU A 501 11.17 12.73 -14.74
C GLU A 501 11.31 13.46 -13.40
N PHE A 502 12.20 14.44 -13.28
CA PHE A 502 12.33 15.25 -12.07
C PHE A 502 10.99 15.91 -11.68
N TYR A 503 10.30 16.56 -12.63
CA TYR A 503 9.00 17.18 -12.37
C TYR A 503 7.89 16.13 -12.14
N ASN A 504 8.00 14.96 -12.75
CA ASN A 504 7.07 13.86 -12.51
C ASN A 504 7.14 13.36 -11.06
N ARG A 505 8.34 13.15 -10.53
CA ARG A 505 8.54 12.79 -9.11
C ARG A 505 7.93 13.84 -8.17
N ARG A 506 8.16 15.12 -8.43
CA ARG A 506 7.59 16.22 -7.63
C ARG A 506 6.06 16.23 -7.65
N GLN A 507 5.42 16.15 -8.83
CA GLN A 507 3.95 16.11 -8.88
C GLN A 507 3.38 14.84 -8.26
N HIS A 508 4.10 13.72 -8.32
CA HIS A 508 3.68 12.46 -7.72
C HIS A 508 3.73 12.51 -6.19
N ALA A 509 4.75 13.12 -5.60
CA ALA A 509 4.82 13.37 -4.15
C ALA A 509 3.59 14.15 -3.67
N TYR A 510 3.23 15.24 -4.36
CA TYR A 510 2.00 15.98 -4.04
C TYR A 510 0.71 15.15 -4.24
N LYS A 511 0.64 14.27 -5.27
CA LYS A 511 -0.51 13.38 -5.47
C LYS A 511 -0.70 12.44 -4.28
N ILE A 512 0.38 11.83 -3.80
CA ILE A 512 0.35 10.93 -2.64
C ILE A 512 -0.10 11.71 -1.41
N LYS A 513 0.50 12.87 -1.14
CA LYS A 513 0.17 13.68 0.04
C LYS A 513 -1.28 14.19 0.05
N LEU A 514 -1.81 14.59 -1.10
CA LEU A 514 -3.23 14.97 -1.21
C LEU A 514 -4.17 13.84 -0.78
N ASN A 515 -3.90 12.60 -1.21
CA ASN A 515 -4.76 11.47 -0.92
C ASN A 515 -4.58 10.91 0.51
N ASP A 516 -3.45 11.18 1.15
CA ASP A 516 -3.05 10.60 2.44
C ASP A 516 -3.73 11.30 3.63
N VAL A 517 -4.06 12.58 3.51
CA VAL A 517 -4.62 13.42 4.60
C VAL A 517 -5.93 12.88 5.17
N TYR A 518 -6.83 12.36 4.32
CA TYR A 518 -8.11 11.80 4.77
C TYR A 518 -7.91 10.71 5.84
N GLY A 519 -6.98 9.77 5.58
CA GLY A 519 -6.70 8.67 6.52
C GLY A 519 -6.23 9.16 7.88
N CYS A 520 -5.54 10.28 7.95
CA CYS A 520 -5.04 10.85 9.20
C CYS A 520 -6.18 11.32 10.13
N TYR A 521 -7.29 11.85 9.59
CA TYR A 521 -8.44 12.25 10.41
C TYR A 521 -9.07 11.09 11.20
N ALA A 522 -8.87 9.86 10.77
CA ALA A 522 -9.37 8.67 11.47
C ALA A 522 -8.44 8.20 12.60
N VAL A 523 -7.24 8.77 12.73
CA VAL A 523 -6.21 8.36 13.69
C VAL A 523 -6.18 9.33 14.87
N ASN A 524 -6.56 8.86 16.06
CA ASN A 524 -6.61 9.71 17.27
C ASN A 524 -5.26 10.30 17.68
N GLY A 525 -4.14 9.71 17.23
CA GLY A 525 -2.78 10.23 17.44
C GLY A 525 -2.36 11.33 16.48
N TRP A 526 -3.17 11.68 15.50
CA TRP A 526 -2.86 12.79 14.61
C TRP A 526 -3.21 14.14 15.25
N ARG A 527 -2.38 15.15 15.05
CA ARG A 527 -2.48 16.47 15.69
C ARG A 527 -3.76 17.23 15.34
N TYR A 528 -4.24 17.10 14.10
CA TYR A 528 -5.37 17.87 13.55
C TYR A 528 -6.66 17.06 13.47
N THR A 529 -6.75 15.91 14.16
CA THR A 529 -7.99 15.14 14.29
C THR A 529 -8.88 15.70 15.40
N ASP A 530 -10.17 15.49 15.28
CA ASP A 530 -11.15 15.81 16.35
C ASP A 530 -11.16 14.77 17.49
N GLY A 531 -10.45 13.64 17.34
CA GLY A 531 -10.40 12.54 18.31
C GLY A 531 -11.67 11.69 18.42
N HIS A 532 -12.74 12.05 17.69
CA HIS A 532 -14.07 11.42 17.73
C HIS A 532 -14.58 11.00 16.34
N LYS A 533 -13.72 11.06 15.32
CA LYS A 533 -14.05 10.71 13.93
C LYS A 533 -15.22 11.49 13.31
N ILE A 534 -15.50 12.67 13.81
CA ILE A 534 -16.56 13.55 13.28
C ILE A 534 -16.17 13.98 11.85
N ILE A 535 -14.95 14.48 11.68
CA ILE A 535 -14.46 14.96 10.39
C ILE A 535 -14.29 13.81 9.40
N SER A 536 -13.69 12.69 9.82
CA SER A 536 -13.48 11.55 8.92
C SER A 536 -14.78 10.94 8.40
N SER A 537 -15.82 10.83 9.26
CA SER A 537 -17.14 10.38 8.84
C SER A 537 -17.86 11.42 7.95
N ALA A 538 -17.65 12.71 8.22
CA ALA A 538 -18.17 13.77 7.37
C ALA A 538 -17.61 13.71 5.94
N ILE A 539 -16.32 13.39 5.79
CA ILE A 539 -15.69 13.23 4.48
C ILE A 539 -16.32 12.08 3.71
N THR A 540 -16.38 10.87 4.29
CA THR A 540 -16.89 9.70 3.59
C THR A 540 -18.37 9.77 3.26
N LEU A 541 -19.19 10.19 4.22
CA LEU A 541 -20.64 10.28 4.02
C LEU A 541 -21.01 11.41 3.03
N THR A 542 -20.25 12.50 3.00
CA THR A 542 -20.42 13.54 1.96
C THR A 542 -20.00 12.98 0.59
N GLY A 543 -18.90 12.22 0.51
CA GLY A 543 -18.51 11.55 -0.72
C GLY A 543 -19.57 10.57 -1.22
N GLN A 544 -20.11 9.72 -0.33
CA GLN A 544 -21.22 8.85 -0.67
C GLN A 544 -22.41 9.62 -1.25
N ARG A 545 -22.80 10.73 -0.58
CA ARG A 545 -23.93 11.53 -1.00
C ARG A 545 -23.73 12.15 -2.39
N VAL A 546 -22.58 12.76 -2.62
CA VAL A 546 -22.25 13.38 -3.92
C VAL A 546 -22.22 12.32 -5.04
N THR A 547 -21.64 11.15 -4.79
CA THR A 547 -21.59 10.04 -5.75
C THR A 547 -22.99 9.50 -6.06
N GLN A 548 -23.82 9.26 -5.04
CA GLN A 548 -25.20 8.78 -5.20
C GLN A 548 -26.06 9.75 -6.02
N GLU A 549 -26.02 11.03 -5.72
CA GLU A 549 -26.74 12.06 -6.48
C GLU A 549 -26.25 12.17 -7.92
N SER A 550 -24.95 12.01 -8.14
CA SER A 550 -24.38 11.99 -9.48
C SER A 550 -24.87 10.80 -10.31
N ILE A 551 -25.00 9.61 -9.69
CA ILE A 551 -25.54 8.41 -10.33
C ILE A 551 -27.02 8.62 -10.71
N GLU A 552 -27.83 9.13 -9.78
CA GLU A 552 -29.25 9.39 -10.02
C GLU A 552 -29.44 10.42 -11.15
N PHE A 553 -28.66 11.50 -11.14
CA PHE A 553 -28.68 12.49 -12.18
C PHE A 553 -28.30 11.91 -13.54
N VAL A 554 -27.17 11.16 -13.63
CA VAL A 554 -26.72 10.57 -14.90
C VAL A 554 -27.75 9.60 -15.43
N ASN A 555 -28.31 8.73 -14.60
CA ASN A 555 -29.38 7.82 -15.04
C ASN A 555 -30.60 8.58 -15.55
N LYS A 556 -31.04 9.63 -14.88
CA LYS A 556 -32.16 10.47 -15.32
C LYS A 556 -31.85 11.19 -16.64
N TRP A 557 -30.64 11.73 -16.77
CA TRP A 557 -30.19 12.39 -17.99
C TRP A 557 -30.16 11.42 -19.20
N MET A 558 -29.60 10.22 -19.00
CA MET A 558 -29.56 9.16 -20.02
C MET A 558 -30.95 8.69 -20.41
N ASN A 559 -31.85 8.43 -19.44
CA ASN A 559 -33.23 8.04 -19.72
C ASN A 559 -33.98 9.10 -20.54
N ASN A 560 -33.80 10.38 -20.20
CA ASN A 560 -34.41 11.48 -20.98
C ASN A 560 -33.84 11.55 -22.42
N LYS A 561 -32.52 11.43 -22.57
CA LYS A 561 -31.84 11.50 -23.87
C LYS A 561 -32.22 10.37 -24.81
N LEU A 562 -32.43 9.17 -24.28
CA LEU A 562 -32.72 7.96 -25.01
C LEU A 562 -34.23 7.61 -25.03
N SER A 563 -35.09 8.45 -24.41
CA SER A 563 -36.52 8.18 -24.28
C SER A 563 -36.82 6.83 -23.63
N THR A 564 -36.03 6.44 -22.64
CA THR A 564 -36.24 5.23 -21.84
C THR A 564 -36.78 5.57 -20.45
N THR A 565 -37.30 4.57 -19.73
CA THR A 565 -37.87 4.75 -18.39
C THR A 565 -37.20 3.85 -17.40
N ASN A 566 -36.66 4.42 -16.31
CA ASN A 566 -36.03 3.71 -15.20
C ASN A 566 -34.94 2.71 -15.58
N LYS A 567 -34.28 2.89 -16.73
CA LYS A 567 -33.14 2.09 -17.11
C LYS A 567 -31.90 2.57 -16.40
N ASP A 568 -31.12 1.63 -15.84
CA ASP A 568 -29.89 1.93 -15.13
C ASP A 568 -28.71 1.86 -16.11
N TYR A 569 -28.13 3.00 -16.43
CA TYR A 569 -26.98 3.14 -17.32
C TYR A 569 -25.64 3.21 -16.57
N VAL A 570 -25.65 3.52 -15.26
CA VAL A 570 -24.47 3.50 -14.44
C VAL A 570 -24.24 2.08 -13.93
N VAL A 571 -23.37 1.34 -14.57
CA VAL A 571 -23.09 -0.08 -14.32
C VAL A 571 -22.64 -0.31 -12.89
N THR A 572 -21.62 0.43 -12.44
CA THR A 572 -21.07 0.35 -11.10
C THR A 572 -20.41 1.67 -10.72
N SER A 573 -20.05 1.79 -9.46
CA SER A 573 -19.30 2.93 -8.90
C SER A 573 -18.39 2.42 -7.79
N ASP A 574 -17.17 2.94 -7.73
CA ASP A 574 -16.22 2.67 -6.65
C ASP A 574 -15.72 3.99 -6.07
N THR A 575 -16.33 4.40 -4.97
CA THR A 575 -15.96 5.58 -4.16
C THR A 575 -16.12 6.91 -4.92
N ASP A 576 -15.34 7.13 -5.97
CA ASP A 576 -15.21 8.37 -6.75
C ASP A 576 -15.44 8.19 -8.25
N SER A 577 -15.61 6.96 -8.73
CA SER A 577 -15.82 6.65 -10.15
C SER A 577 -17.28 6.34 -10.49
N LEU A 578 -17.68 6.65 -11.72
CA LEU A 578 -18.97 6.28 -12.33
C LEU A 578 -18.71 5.58 -13.66
N PHE A 579 -18.96 4.26 -13.69
CA PHE A 579 -18.88 3.46 -14.93
C PHE A 579 -20.23 3.51 -15.66
N ILE A 580 -20.28 4.21 -16.80
CA ILE A 580 -21.51 4.52 -17.51
C ILE A 580 -21.51 3.80 -18.86
N GLN A 581 -22.49 2.95 -19.12
CA GLN A 581 -22.67 2.34 -20.44
C GLN A 581 -23.27 3.36 -21.41
N VAL A 582 -22.54 3.66 -22.49
CA VAL A 582 -22.93 4.67 -23.49
C VAL A 582 -23.23 4.07 -24.87
N LYS A 583 -23.24 2.75 -25.00
CA LYS A 583 -23.48 2.03 -26.26
C LYS A 583 -24.71 2.55 -27.01
N ASP A 584 -25.79 2.79 -26.27
CA ASP A 584 -27.08 3.20 -26.89
C ASP A 584 -27.09 4.64 -27.44
N LEU A 585 -26.06 5.42 -27.12
CA LEU A 585 -25.86 6.77 -27.66
C LEU A 585 -25.00 6.81 -28.94
N LEU A 586 -24.40 5.69 -29.32
CA LEU A 586 -23.51 5.66 -30.49
C LEU A 586 -24.25 5.88 -31.77
N THR A 587 -23.71 6.78 -32.60
CA THR A 587 -24.21 7.14 -33.95
C THR A 587 -23.33 6.58 -35.07
N THR A 588 -22.16 6.04 -34.72
CA THR A 588 -21.17 5.46 -35.64
C THR A 588 -21.31 3.95 -35.76
N ASP A 589 -20.85 3.40 -36.88
CA ASP A 589 -20.70 1.96 -37.06
C ASP A 589 -19.63 1.45 -36.06
N THR A 590 -20.02 0.55 -35.19
CA THR A 590 -19.11 -0.02 -34.14
C THR A 590 -17.97 -0.88 -34.71
N ASN A 591 -17.99 -1.16 -36.01
CA ASN A 591 -16.91 -1.87 -36.71
C ASN A 591 -15.69 -0.97 -36.96
N ASP A 592 -15.88 0.36 -37.08
CA ASP A 592 -14.77 1.32 -37.09
C ASP A 592 -14.41 1.74 -35.64
N LYS A 593 -13.41 1.09 -35.09
CA LYS A 593 -12.97 1.30 -33.70
C LYS A 593 -12.52 2.75 -33.46
N THR A 594 -11.77 3.34 -34.35
CA THR A 594 -11.25 4.71 -34.21
C THR A 594 -12.36 5.75 -34.25
N ALA A 595 -13.27 5.65 -35.19
CA ALA A 595 -14.44 6.52 -35.27
C ALA A 595 -15.36 6.35 -34.07
N THR A 596 -15.52 5.12 -33.60
CA THR A 596 -16.32 4.80 -32.40
C THR A 596 -15.71 5.41 -31.13
N ILE A 597 -14.39 5.26 -30.89
CA ILE A 597 -13.72 5.89 -29.75
C ILE A 597 -13.87 7.40 -29.75
N LYS A 598 -13.70 8.04 -30.90
CA LYS A 598 -13.89 9.48 -31.04
C LYS A 598 -15.32 9.90 -30.68
N ASN A 599 -16.33 9.20 -31.19
CA ASN A 599 -17.74 9.48 -30.88
C ASN A 599 -18.02 9.29 -29.37
N ILE A 600 -17.42 8.27 -28.73
CA ILE A 600 -17.56 8.04 -27.29
C ILE A 600 -16.91 9.17 -26.46
N LEU A 601 -15.76 9.70 -26.87
CA LEU A 601 -15.13 10.85 -26.21
C LEU A 601 -15.97 12.11 -26.29
N ASP A 602 -16.66 12.32 -27.41
CA ASP A 602 -17.61 13.42 -27.56
C ASP A 602 -18.83 13.24 -26.63
N ILE A 603 -19.39 12.02 -26.58
CA ILE A 603 -20.48 11.66 -25.68
C ILE A 603 -20.02 11.83 -24.22
N ALA A 604 -18.83 11.33 -23.85
CA ALA A 604 -18.26 11.47 -22.52
C ALA A 604 -18.14 12.94 -22.10
N THR A 605 -17.72 13.82 -23.04
CA THR A 605 -17.64 15.27 -22.82
C THR A 605 -19.01 15.88 -22.53
N GLU A 606 -20.05 15.45 -23.23
CA GLU A 606 -21.42 15.92 -23.04
C GLU A 606 -21.97 15.50 -21.67
N VAL A 607 -21.83 14.20 -21.33
CA VAL A 607 -22.24 13.65 -20.02
C VAL A 607 -21.49 14.33 -18.88
N GLN A 608 -20.17 14.45 -19.00
CA GLN A 608 -19.31 15.12 -18.01
C GLN A 608 -19.75 16.56 -17.76
N LYS A 609 -20.01 17.33 -18.81
CA LYS A 609 -20.45 18.72 -18.70
C LYS A 609 -21.80 18.84 -18.01
N ALA A 610 -22.76 17.97 -18.38
CA ALA A 610 -24.07 17.94 -17.74
C ALA A 610 -23.99 17.55 -16.26
N ALA A 611 -23.21 16.50 -15.93
CA ALA A 611 -23.01 16.04 -14.56
C ALA A 611 -22.34 17.11 -13.70
N ASN A 612 -21.27 17.75 -14.18
CA ASN A 612 -20.57 18.81 -13.43
C ASN A 612 -21.46 20.02 -13.17
N LYS A 613 -22.31 20.40 -14.13
CA LYS A 613 -23.29 21.48 -13.91
C LYS A 613 -24.30 21.12 -12.80
N PHE A 614 -24.78 19.88 -12.80
CA PHE A 614 -25.68 19.40 -11.74
C PHE A 614 -24.97 19.36 -10.37
N ILE A 615 -23.78 18.75 -10.31
CA ILE A 615 -22.99 18.61 -9.07
C ILE A 615 -22.70 19.98 -8.46
N SER A 616 -22.34 20.95 -9.27
CA SER A 616 -22.10 22.33 -8.84
C SER A 616 -23.35 22.90 -8.15
N LYS A 617 -24.49 22.84 -8.80
CA LYS A 617 -25.75 23.31 -8.21
C LYS A 617 -26.12 22.55 -6.94
N PHE A 618 -26.06 21.22 -6.99
CA PHE A 618 -26.37 20.36 -5.84
C PHE A 618 -25.48 20.69 -4.63
N ALA A 619 -24.16 20.79 -4.83
CA ALA A 619 -23.23 21.05 -3.73
C ALA A 619 -23.45 22.40 -3.07
N LEU A 620 -23.71 23.46 -3.86
CA LEU A 620 -24.01 24.79 -3.34
C LEU A 620 -25.28 24.78 -2.46
N GLU A 621 -26.32 24.10 -2.92
CA GLU A 621 -27.61 24.06 -2.21
C GLU A 621 -27.61 23.09 -1.01
N ALA A 622 -27.00 21.90 -1.19
CA ALA A 622 -27.02 20.84 -0.18
C ALA A 622 -26.12 21.13 1.03
N PHE A 623 -24.96 21.75 0.77
CA PHE A 623 -23.98 21.99 1.84
C PHE A 623 -23.90 23.44 2.30
N ASN A 624 -24.76 24.32 1.76
CA ASN A 624 -24.73 25.77 1.99
C ASN A 624 -23.38 26.39 1.61
N LEU A 625 -22.83 26.01 0.43
CA LEU A 625 -21.58 26.52 -0.09
C LEU A 625 -21.79 27.80 -0.89
N ASN A 626 -20.73 28.58 -1.07
CA ASN A 626 -20.66 29.61 -2.09
C ASN A 626 -19.82 29.12 -3.30
N GLU A 627 -19.94 29.74 -4.45
CA GLU A 627 -19.27 29.33 -5.69
C GLU A 627 -17.73 29.29 -5.59
N ARG A 628 -17.14 30.11 -4.71
CA ARG A 628 -15.68 30.18 -4.53
C ARG A 628 -15.10 28.96 -3.82
N ASN A 629 -15.92 28.19 -3.10
CA ASN A 629 -15.50 27.06 -2.26
C ASN A 629 -15.92 25.72 -2.85
N HIS A 630 -16.31 25.68 -4.12
CA HIS A 630 -16.72 24.46 -4.80
C HIS A 630 -15.54 23.83 -5.57
N TYR A 631 -15.18 22.58 -5.22
CA TYR A 631 -14.06 21.84 -5.82
C TYR A 631 -14.44 20.47 -6.38
N PHE A 632 -15.72 20.12 -6.45
CA PHE A 632 -16.19 18.87 -7.03
C PHE A 632 -16.14 18.93 -8.56
N GLU A 633 -15.43 18.01 -9.19
CA GLU A 633 -15.29 17.93 -10.64
C GLU A 633 -15.14 16.49 -11.07
N LEU A 634 -16.03 16.00 -11.94
CA LEU A 634 -15.90 14.74 -12.66
C LEU A 634 -15.05 14.94 -13.91
N LYS A 635 -14.17 13.99 -14.20
CA LYS A 635 -13.38 13.94 -15.45
C LYS A 635 -13.46 12.56 -16.06
N GLN A 636 -13.48 12.51 -17.38
CA GLN A 636 -13.35 11.27 -18.12
C GLN A 636 -11.93 10.73 -17.96
N GLU A 637 -11.81 9.47 -17.51
CA GLU A 637 -10.52 8.78 -17.34
C GLU A 637 -10.30 7.70 -18.39
N VAL A 638 -11.21 6.72 -18.51
CA VAL A 638 -11.04 5.62 -19.45
C VAL A 638 -12.27 5.37 -20.32
N VAL A 639 -12.01 4.84 -21.53
CA VAL A 639 -13.02 4.23 -22.40
C VAL A 639 -12.78 2.74 -22.46
N ILE A 640 -13.81 1.97 -22.17
CA ILE A 640 -13.79 0.52 -22.08
C ILE A 640 -14.60 -0.03 -23.25
N GLU A 641 -13.95 -0.83 -24.13
CA GLU A 641 -14.64 -1.46 -25.25
C GLU A 641 -15.56 -2.59 -24.76
N ARG A 642 -15.03 -3.45 -23.88
CA ARG A 642 -15.79 -4.51 -23.24
C ARG A 642 -15.36 -4.66 -21.78
N GLY A 643 -16.33 -4.79 -20.89
CA GLY A 643 -16.10 -4.99 -19.47
C GLY A 643 -17.03 -6.07 -18.91
N TYR A 644 -16.45 -7.09 -18.26
CA TYR A 644 -17.15 -8.03 -17.43
C TYR A 644 -17.15 -7.53 -16.00
N PHE A 645 -18.33 -7.27 -15.44
CA PHE A 645 -18.51 -6.83 -14.07
C PHE A 645 -19.24 -7.93 -13.29
N ALA A 646 -18.60 -8.54 -12.32
CA ALA A 646 -19.14 -9.66 -11.53
C ALA A 646 -19.66 -9.23 -10.15
N GLY A 647 -19.34 -8.03 -9.69
CA GLY A 647 -19.71 -7.50 -8.37
C GLY A 647 -18.85 -6.31 -7.98
N LYS A 648 -19.05 -5.79 -6.77
CA LYS A 648 -18.27 -4.68 -6.21
C LYS A 648 -16.78 -4.98 -6.28
N ARG A 649 -16.00 -4.14 -6.98
CA ARG A 649 -14.54 -4.29 -7.19
C ARG A 649 -14.13 -5.63 -7.81
N ARG A 650 -15.02 -6.26 -8.59
CA ARG A 650 -14.77 -7.55 -9.24
C ARG A 650 -15.08 -7.43 -10.72
N TYR A 651 -14.07 -7.15 -11.54
CA TYR A 651 -14.22 -6.90 -12.96
C TYR A 651 -12.99 -7.25 -13.79
N ALA A 652 -13.22 -7.45 -15.10
CA ALA A 652 -12.20 -7.51 -16.15
C ALA A 652 -12.61 -6.55 -17.27
N MET A 653 -11.70 -5.67 -17.70
CA MET A 653 -12.00 -4.60 -18.68
C MET A 653 -10.93 -4.53 -19.74
N LEU A 654 -11.34 -4.39 -21.01
CA LEU A 654 -10.47 -4.00 -22.11
C LEU A 654 -10.58 -2.48 -22.31
N VAL A 655 -9.58 -1.77 -21.82
CA VAL A 655 -9.48 -0.30 -21.94
C VAL A 655 -8.86 0.05 -23.28
N VAL A 656 -9.50 0.93 -24.04
CA VAL A 656 -9.08 1.33 -25.39
C VAL A 656 -8.68 2.79 -25.51
N ASN A 657 -9.00 3.62 -24.52
CA ASN A 657 -8.50 4.99 -24.40
C ASN A 657 -8.35 5.36 -22.92
N LYS A 658 -7.27 6.07 -22.58
CA LYS A 658 -6.96 6.51 -21.24
C LYS A 658 -6.49 7.96 -21.24
N GLU A 659 -7.23 8.85 -20.59
CA GLU A 659 -6.98 10.31 -20.54
C GLU A 659 -6.77 10.93 -21.95
N GLY A 660 -7.53 10.46 -22.97
CA GLY A 660 -7.43 10.94 -24.34
C GLY A 660 -6.32 10.29 -25.19
N VAL A 661 -5.61 9.31 -24.67
CA VAL A 661 -4.59 8.54 -25.40
C VAL A 661 -5.10 7.13 -25.69
N ASP A 662 -5.06 6.73 -26.95
CA ASP A 662 -5.47 5.39 -27.36
C ASP A 662 -4.51 4.34 -26.82
N THR A 663 -5.06 3.23 -26.36
CA THR A 663 -4.33 2.12 -25.72
C THR A 663 -5.05 0.80 -25.98
N GLU A 664 -4.45 -0.30 -25.60
CA GLU A 664 -5.10 -1.61 -25.46
C GLU A 664 -4.60 -2.27 -24.19
N GLU A 665 -5.27 -1.95 -23.07
CA GLU A 665 -4.85 -2.41 -21.74
C GLU A 665 -5.92 -3.31 -21.13
N MET A 666 -5.54 -4.51 -20.68
CA MET A 666 -6.41 -5.40 -19.89
C MET A 666 -6.27 -5.10 -18.40
N ILE A 667 -7.35 -4.65 -17.78
CA ILE A 667 -7.43 -4.42 -16.33
C ILE A 667 -8.31 -5.50 -15.71
N MET A 668 -7.77 -6.22 -14.72
CA MET A 668 -8.51 -7.22 -13.96
C MET A 668 -8.38 -6.95 -12.47
N MET A 669 -9.51 -6.87 -11.74
CA MET A 669 -9.55 -6.59 -10.32
C MET A 669 -10.50 -7.54 -9.60
N GLY A 670 -10.10 -8.01 -8.41
CA GLY A 670 -10.96 -8.68 -7.43
C GLY A 670 -11.60 -10.01 -7.84
N LEU A 671 -11.41 -10.45 -9.08
CA LEU A 671 -11.97 -11.71 -9.58
C LEU A 671 -11.33 -12.93 -8.88
N ASP A 672 -12.12 -13.97 -8.64
CA ASP A 672 -11.65 -15.16 -7.93
C ASP A 672 -10.51 -15.88 -8.66
N LEU A 673 -10.46 -15.75 -9.99
CA LEU A 673 -9.37 -16.26 -10.84
C LEU A 673 -8.03 -15.55 -10.59
N MET A 674 -8.04 -14.38 -9.93
CA MET A 674 -6.86 -13.53 -9.71
C MET A 674 -6.33 -13.63 -8.28
N LYS A 675 -6.99 -14.36 -7.38
CA LYS A 675 -6.59 -14.43 -5.97
C LYS A 675 -5.21 -15.06 -5.78
N SER A 676 -4.53 -14.69 -4.71
CA SER A 676 -3.19 -15.18 -4.35
C SER A 676 -3.14 -16.68 -4.04
N ASN A 677 -4.26 -17.29 -3.66
CA ASN A 677 -4.37 -18.73 -3.40
C ASN A 677 -4.69 -19.57 -4.66
N MET A 678 -4.70 -18.95 -5.83
CA MET A 678 -4.82 -19.64 -7.11
C MET A 678 -3.44 -20.16 -7.55
N PRO A 679 -3.30 -21.45 -7.95
CA PRO A 679 -2.06 -21.92 -8.53
C PRO A 679 -1.68 -21.11 -9.77
N PRO A 680 -0.38 -20.79 -9.97
CA PRO A 680 0.06 -19.89 -11.06
C PRO A 680 -0.43 -20.32 -12.45
N LEU A 681 -0.41 -21.60 -12.73
CA LEU A 681 -0.87 -22.18 -14.01
C LEU A 681 -2.36 -21.87 -14.28
N TYR A 682 -3.22 -22.14 -13.28
CA TYR A 682 -4.66 -21.86 -13.38
C TYR A 682 -4.95 -20.36 -13.48
N LYS A 683 -4.18 -19.55 -12.75
CA LYS A 683 -4.28 -18.08 -12.82
C LYS A 683 -3.94 -17.56 -14.20
N LYS A 684 -2.82 -18.02 -14.77
CA LYS A 684 -2.39 -17.64 -16.14
C LYS A 684 -3.43 -18.05 -17.19
N PHE A 685 -3.95 -19.28 -17.07
CA PHE A 685 -5.02 -19.75 -17.95
C PHE A 685 -6.29 -18.91 -17.82
N GLY A 686 -6.75 -18.63 -16.60
CA GLY A 686 -7.93 -17.79 -16.34
C GLY A 686 -7.76 -16.35 -16.85
N GLN A 687 -6.58 -15.76 -16.71
CA GLN A 687 -6.25 -14.45 -17.27
C GLN A 687 -6.34 -14.44 -18.79
N ASN A 688 -5.72 -15.42 -19.44
CA ASN A 688 -5.77 -15.55 -20.90
C ASN A 688 -7.20 -15.73 -21.38
N LEU A 689 -7.98 -16.62 -20.75
CA LEU A 689 -9.36 -16.89 -21.12
C LEU A 689 -10.24 -15.64 -21.02
N LEU A 690 -10.14 -14.89 -19.90
CA LEU A 690 -10.85 -13.62 -19.74
C LEU A 690 -10.41 -12.59 -20.77
N THR A 691 -9.13 -12.51 -21.08
CA THR A 691 -8.61 -11.60 -22.12
C THR A 691 -9.22 -11.92 -23.48
N GLU A 692 -9.28 -13.19 -23.84
CA GLU A 692 -9.88 -13.63 -25.12
C GLU A 692 -11.38 -13.34 -25.16
N ILE A 693 -12.10 -13.51 -24.05
CA ILE A 693 -13.53 -13.12 -23.93
C ILE A 693 -13.69 -11.61 -24.13
N MET A 694 -12.84 -10.80 -23.48
CA MET A 694 -12.88 -9.33 -23.64
C MET A 694 -12.51 -8.89 -25.05
N ARG A 695 -11.63 -9.60 -25.75
CA ARG A 695 -11.32 -9.38 -27.17
C ARG A 695 -12.42 -9.86 -28.11
N GLY A 696 -13.45 -10.51 -27.59
CA GLY A 696 -14.63 -10.93 -28.32
C GLY A 696 -14.49 -12.22 -29.11
N LYS A 697 -13.60 -13.11 -28.67
CA LYS A 697 -13.54 -14.45 -29.27
C LYS A 697 -14.89 -15.18 -29.18
N PRO A 698 -15.26 -15.94 -30.20
CA PRO A 698 -16.49 -16.72 -30.21
C PRO A 698 -16.50 -17.77 -29.11
N LYS A 699 -17.67 -18.03 -28.53
CA LYS A 699 -17.85 -18.99 -27.42
C LYS A 699 -17.22 -20.36 -27.72
N HIS A 700 -17.37 -20.90 -28.93
CA HIS A 700 -16.84 -22.22 -29.30
C HIS A 700 -15.30 -22.31 -29.20
N GLU A 701 -14.57 -21.22 -29.45
CA GLU A 701 -13.11 -21.15 -29.27
C GLU A 701 -12.74 -21.09 -27.79
N ILE A 702 -13.52 -20.39 -26.98
CA ILE A 702 -13.38 -20.36 -25.52
C ILE A 702 -13.63 -21.75 -24.93
N ASP A 703 -14.71 -22.43 -25.36
CA ASP A 703 -15.04 -23.79 -24.93
C ASP A 703 -13.91 -24.77 -25.25
N LYS A 704 -13.36 -24.66 -26.49
CA LYS A 704 -12.23 -25.50 -26.90
C LYS A 704 -10.99 -25.31 -25.99
N GLN A 705 -10.65 -24.07 -25.66
CA GLN A 705 -9.51 -23.79 -24.75
C GLN A 705 -9.70 -24.43 -23.38
N ILE A 706 -10.93 -24.40 -22.82
CA ILE A 706 -11.21 -25.01 -21.51
C ILE A 706 -11.06 -26.54 -21.59
N VAL A 707 -11.56 -27.15 -22.66
CA VAL A 707 -11.44 -28.61 -22.89
C VAL A 707 -9.97 -29.00 -23.06
N ASP A 708 -9.21 -28.27 -23.89
CA ASP A 708 -7.80 -28.55 -24.15
C ASP A 708 -6.95 -28.38 -22.87
N PHE A 709 -7.26 -27.35 -22.06
CA PHE A 709 -6.59 -27.14 -20.78
C PHE A 709 -6.87 -28.30 -19.81
N LYS A 710 -8.13 -28.74 -19.69
CA LYS A 710 -8.47 -29.91 -18.85
C LYS A 710 -7.68 -31.16 -19.27
N VAL A 711 -7.56 -31.40 -20.57
CA VAL A 711 -6.79 -32.56 -21.10
C VAL A 711 -5.30 -32.42 -20.79
N SER A 712 -4.75 -31.20 -20.87
CA SER A 712 -3.33 -30.97 -20.58
C SER A 712 -2.95 -31.25 -19.12
N LEU A 713 -3.89 -31.13 -18.17
CA LEU A 713 -3.62 -31.39 -16.74
C LEU A 713 -3.15 -32.83 -16.47
N ASP A 714 -3.48 -33.79 -17.31
CA ASP A 714 -3.05 -35.19 -17.14
C ASP A 714 -1.53 -35.35 -17.29
N THR A 715 -0.89 -34.46 -18.05
CA THR A 715 0.55 -34.52 -18.36
C THR A 715 1.41 -33.49 -17.63
N LEU A 716 0.79 -32.49 -17.01
CA LEU A 716 1.51 -31.42 -16.31
C LEU A 716 2.09 -31.91 -14.97
N PRO A 717 3.20 -31.32 -14.50
CA PRO A 717 3.74 -31.55 -13.17
C PRO A 717 2.65 -31.31 -12.10
N TRP A 718 2.58 -32.18 -11.12
CA TRP A 718 1.56 -32.08 -10.08
C TRP A 718 1.79 -30.87 -9.17
N GLU A 719 3.01 -30.39 -9.04
CA GLU A 719 3.40 -29.22 -8.27
C GLU A 719 2.77 -27.94 -8.81
N ASP A 720 2.55 -27.85 -10.13
CA ASP A 720 1.98 -26.68 -10.81
C ASP A 720 0.47 -26.53 -10.60
N ILE A 721 -0.19 -27.63 -10.25
CA ILE A 721 -1.64 -27.65 -9.98
C ILE A 721 -1.98 -27.56 -8.48
N ALA A 722 -0.98 -27.59 -7.60
CA ALA A 722 -1.14 -27.54 -6.17
C ALA A 722 -1.57 -26.13 -5.69
N LYS A 723 -2.47 -26.08 -4.70
CA LYS A 723 -2.99 -24.82 -4.14
C LYS A 723 -2.04 -24.20 -3.14
N PRO A 724 -1.53 -22.99 -3.35
CA PRO A 724 -0.78 -22.24 -2.35
C PRO A 724 -1.73 -21.72 -1.25
N THR A 725 -1.28 -21.78 0.00
CA THR A 725 -2.06 -21.29 1.15
C THR A 725 -1.16 -20.95 2.35
N GLY A 726 -1.69 -20.19 3.30
CA GLY A 726 -1.09 -20.01 4.62
C GLY A 726 -1.65 -20.99 5.64
N VAL A 727 -0.84 -21.38 6.58
CA VAL A 727 -1.23 -22.24 7.71
C VAL A 727 -1.75 -21.36 8.85
N LYS A 728 -2.99 -21.62 9.29
CA LYS A 728 -3.63 -20.85 10.37
C LYS A 728 -4.29 -21.80 11.37
N GLN A 729 -4.22 -21.46 12.66
CA GLN A 729 -4.98 -22.09 13.74
C GLN A 729 -4.87 -23.64 13.80
N ILE A 730 -3.68 -24.18 13.50
CA ILE A 730 -3.44 -25.64 13.45
C ILE A 730 -3.95 -26.33 14.73
N ASN A 731 -3.57 -25.82 15.92
CA ASN A 731 -3.94 -26.46 17.19
C ASN A 731 -5.42 -26.29 17.53
N SER A 732 -6.10 -25.28 17.01
CA SER A 732 -7.51 -25.00 17.30
C SER A 732 -8.46 -26.03 16.71
N TYR A 733 -8.08 -26.68 15.61
CA TYR A 733 -8.91 -27.63 14.88
C TYR A 733 -8.60 -29.11 15.16
N ILE A 734 -7.61 -29.41 16.00
CA ILE A 734 -7.33 -30.78 16.47
C ILE A 734 -8.28 -31.10 17.62
N ALA A 735 -9.10 -32.13 17.45
CA ALA A 735 -9.96 -32.66 18.52
C ALA A 735 -9.17 -33.61 19.42
N ARG A 736 -8.38 -34.52 18.84
CA ARG A 736 -7.54 -35.50 19.53
C ARG A 736 -6.25 -35.76 18.72
N ARG A 737 -5.14 -35.83 19.40
CA ARG A 737 -3.85 -36.25 18.80
C ARG A 737 -3.83 -37.79 18.63
N PRO A 738 -3.03 -38.33 17.68
CA PRO A 738 -2.98 -39.79 17.44
C PRO A 738 -2.56 -40.55 18.71
N ALA A 739 -3.28 -41.65 19.02
CA ALA A 739 -2.87 -42.58 20.06
C ALA A 739 -1.74 -43.52 19.55
N PRO A 740 -1.08 -44.29 20.44
CA PRO A 740 -0.11 -45.29 20.00
C PRO A 740 -0.72 -46.28 19.00
N GLY A 741 -0.16 -46.35 17.79
CA GLY A 741 -0.63 -47.16 16.68
C GLY A 741 -1.51 -46.41 15.68
N GLU A 742 -2.01 -45.24 15.99
CA GLU A 742 -2.72 -44.36 15.04
C GLU A 742 -1.71 -43.41 14.32
N ILE A 743 -2.05 -43.01 13.09
CA ILE A 743 -1.20 -42.14 12.27
C ILE A 743 -1.68 -40.69 12.35
N PHE A 744 -2.99 -40.46 12.27
CA PHE A 744 -3.57 -39.15 12.10
C PHE A 744 -4.36 -38.64 13.28
N SER A 745 -4.29 -37.33 13.47
CA SER A 745 -5.12 -36.58 14.42
C SER A 745 -6.59 -36.59 14.00
N GLU A 746 -7.48 -36.59 14.99
CA GLU A 746 -8.91 -36.35 14.75
C GLU A 746 -9.21 -34.86 14.68
N PHE A 747 -10.07 -34.47 13.76
CA PHE A 747 -10.44 -33.07 13.54
C PHE A 747 -11.74 -32.69 14.25
N LYS A 748 -11.82 -31.45 14.71
CA LYS A 748 -13.09 -30.83 15.09
C LYS A 748 -13.95 -30.60 13.84
N LEU A 749 -15.28 -30.61 14.04
CA LEU A 749 -16.23 -30.28 12.96
C LEU A 749 -15.83 -28.96 12.26
N LYS A 750 -15.88 -28.94 10.93
CA LYS A 750 -15.57 -27.80 10.06
C LYS A 750 -14.10 -27.36 10.04
N ALA A 751 -13.14 -28.26 10.29
CA ALA A 751 -11.73 -27.96 10.07
C ALA A 751 -11.48 -27.60 8.58
N PRO A 752 -10.84 -26.44 8.28
CA PRO A 752 -10.53 -26.05 6.91
C PRO A 752 -9.59 -27.04 6.22
N ILE A 753 -9.78 -27.23 4.90
CA ILE A 753 -8.99 -28.18 4.09
C ILE A 753 -7.48 -27.93 4.21
N ASN A 754 -7.06 -26.68 4.12
CA ASN A 754 -5.66 -26.32 4.25
C ASN A 754 -5.08 -26.65 5.64
N THR A 755 -5.86 -26.46 6.71
CA THR A 755 -5.45 -26.86 8.06
C THR A 755 -5.32 -28.37 8.19
N LYS A 756 -6.27 -29.15 7.62
CA LYS A 756 -6.18 -30.62 7.57
C LYS A 756 -4.92 -31.05 6.82
N ALA A 757 -4.63 -30.43 5.67
CA ALA A 757 -3.46 -30.74 4.86
C ALA A 757 -2.14 -30.57 5.65
N ALA A 758 -2.01 -29.46 6.41
CA ALA A 758 -0.85 -29.21 7.25
C ALA A 758 -0.72 -30.24 8.39
N ILE A 759 -1.85 -30.60 9.01
CA ILE A 759 -1.86 -31.57 10.11
C ILE A 759 -1.50 -32.98 9.60
N HIS A 760 -2.07 -33.42 8.46
CA HIS A 760 -1.73 -34.70 7.85
C HIS A 760 -0.23 -34.79 7.53
N TYR A 761 0.37 -33.73 7.00
CA TYR A 761 1.82 -33.68 6.78
C TYR A 761 2.60 -33.84 8.09
N ASN A 762 2.25 -33.07 9.12
CA ASN A 762 2.92 -33.14 10.43
C ASN A 762 2.80 -34.51 11.08
N ASP A 763 1.64 -35.13 10.99
CA ASP A 763 1.37 -36.45 11.55
C ASP A 763 2.16 -37.56 10.80
N LEU A 764 2.27 -37.45 9.46
CA LEU A 764 3.08 -38.37 8.63
C LEU A 764 4.56 -38.23 8.95
N LEU A 765 5.10 -37.00 9.12
CA LEU A 765 6.49 -36.80 9.53
C LEU A 765 6.77 -37.46 10.86
N LYS A 766 5.87 -37.28 11.84
CA LYS A 766 5.99 -37.89 13.16
C LYS A 766 5.92 -39.41 13.12
N PHE A 767 4.96 -39.95 12.37
CA PHE A 767 4.80 -41.39 12.20
C PHE A 767 6.06 -42.06 11.59
N LYS A 768 6.66 -41.42 10.58
CA LYS A 768 7.88 -41.87 9.93
C LYS A 768 9.16 -41.52 10.70
N LYS A 769 9.06 -40.85 11.86
CA LYS A 769 10.19 -40.34 12.69
C LYS A 769 11.13 -39.40 11.92
N LEU A 770 10.57 -38.63 10.99
CA LEU A 770 11.30 -37.67 10.16
C LEU A 770 11.16 -36.22 10.65
N ASP A 771 10.43 -35.99 11.70
CA ASP A 771 10.16 -34.67 12.28
C ASP A 771 11.38 -34.00 12.95
N LYS A 772 12.51 -34.71 13.03
CA LYS A 772 13.82 -34.13 13.41
C LYS A 772 14.65 -33.66 12.19
N LYS A 773 14.38 -34.23 11.02
CA LYS A 773 15.10 -33.89 9.78
C LYS A 773 14.34 -32.87 8.94
N TYR A 774 13.02 -32.93 8.93
CA TYR A 774 12.14 -32.04 8.17
C TYR A 774 11.24 -31.23 9.12
N SER A 775 11.11 -29.93 8.85
CA SER A 775 10.32 -29.02 9.67
C SER A 775 8.83 -29.29 9.57
N ARG A 776 8.14 -29.35 10.69
CA ARG A 776 6.68 -29.42 10.74
C ARG A 776 6.06 -28.05 10.40
N PHE A 777 4.89 -28.05 9.81
CA PHE A 777 4.13 -26.83 9.63
C PHE A 777 3.70 -26.24 10.97
N VAL A 778 3.91 -24.94 11.13
CA VAL A 778 3.46 -24.13 12.25
C VAL A 778 2.55 -23.00 11.78
N GLU A 779 1.90 -22.32 12.71
CA GLU A 779 1.05 -21.18 12.39
C GLU A 779 1.88 -20.05 11.77
N GLY A 780 1.38 -19.51 10.64
CA GLY A 780 2.08 -18.50 9.85
C GLY A 780 2.84 -19.04 8.64
N ASP A 781 3.17 -20.35 8.62
CA ASP A 781 3.87 -20.97 7.49
C ASP A 781 3.07 -20.85 6.20
N LYS A 782 3.78 -20.75 5.07
CA LYS A 782 3.22 -20.94 3.74
C LYS A 782 3.40 -22.39 3.32
N MET A 783 2.40 -22.95 2.68
CA MET A 783 2.46 -24.29 2.11
C MET A 783 1.69 -24.36 0.80
N LYS A 784 1.91 -25.45 0.05
CA LYS A 784 1.02 -25.90 -1.02
C LYS A 784 0.27 -27.16 -0.55
N TYR A 785 -0.90 -27.43 -1.09
CA TYR A 785 -1.62 -28.67 -0.83
C TYR A 785 -2.33 -29.21 -2.08
N VAL A 786 -2.55 -30.51 -2.10
CA VAL A 786 -3.28 -31.22 -3.16
C VAL A 786 -4.38 -32.07 -2.57
N SER A 787 -5.46 -32.22 -3.33
CA SER A 787 -6.50 -33.25 -3.08
C SER A 787 -6.00 -34.62 -3.53
N LEU A 788 -6.38 -35.66 -2.81
CA LEU A 788 -5.93 -37.04 -3.04
C LEU A 788 -7.10 -37.95 -3.38
N ARG A 789 -6.85 -38.88 -4.32
CA ARG A 789 -7.72 -40.01 -4.59
C ARG A 789 -7.70 -40.99 -3.40
N PRO A 790 -8.66 -41.93 -3.30
CA PRO A 790 -8.62 -43.03 -2.32
C PRO A 790 -7.23 -43.67 -2.25
N ASN A 791 -6.66 -43.73 -1.06
CA ASN A 791 -5.29 -44.12 -0.83
C ASN A 791 -5.15 -44.94 0.47
N PRO A 792 -4.00 -45.63 0.67
CA PRO A 792 -3.82 -46.51 1.83
C PRO A 792 -3.93 -45.85 3.20
N TYR A 793 -3.72 -44.52 3.25
CA TYR A 793 -3.83 -43.73 4.49
C TYR A 793 -5.22 -43.15 4.73
N ASN A 794 -6.17 -43.34 3.78
CA ASN A 794 -7.53 -42.81 3.85
C ASN A 794 -7.62 -41.33 4.18
N ILE A 795 -6.69 -40.51 3.61
CA ILE A 795 -6.70 -39.04 3.71
C ILE A 795 -7.12 -38.44 2.38
N ASP A 796 -7.83 -37.31 2.44
CA ASP A 796 -8.41 -36.60 1.30
C ASP A 796 -7.52 -35.46 0.79
N VAL A 797 -6.53 -35.02 1.59
CA VAL A 797 -5.69 -33.88 1.31
C VAL A 797 -4.32 -34.01 1.98
N LEU A 798 -3.28 -33.50 1.35
CA LEU A 798 -1.93 -33.49 1.91
C LEU A 798 -1.22 -32.16 1.56
N GLY A 799 -0.57 -31.56 2.57
CA GLY A 799 0.27 -30.38 2.41
C GLY A 799 1.72 -30.78 2.09
N PHE A 800 2.47 -29.85 1.50
CA PHE A 800 3.89 -29.98 1.25
C PHE A 800 4.54 -28.59 1.12
N ARG A 801 5.86 -28.51 1.28
CA ARG A 801 6.64 -27.24 1.20
C ARG A 801 7.03 -26.91 -0.23
N GLY A 802 7.49 -27.90 -0.99
CA GLY A 802 8.11 -27.74 -2.30
C GLY A 802 9.62 -27.42 -2.20
N ASN A 803 10.27 -27.19 -3.35
CA ASN A 803 11.67 -26.80 -3.43
C ASN A 803 12.65 -27.76 -2.72
N ASN A 804 12.39 -29.07 -2.82
CA ASN A 804 13.19 -30.13 -2.17
C ASN A 804 13.21 -30.11 -0.62
N ASP A 805 12.30 -29.37 0.01
CA ASP A 805 12.16 -29.31 1.47
C ASP A 805 11.25 -30.40 2.05
N ASP A 806 10.79 -31.33 1.22
CA ASP A 806 9.90 -32.41 1.61
C ASP A 806 10.58 -33.78 1.51
N PRO A 807 10.21 -34.74 2.38
CA PRO A 807 10.72 -36.11 2.26
C PRO A 807 10.28 -36.78 0.94
N ASP A 808 11.15 -37.59 0.32
CA ASP A 808 10.87 -38.29 -0.94
C ASP A 808 9.56 -39.10 -0.87
N PHE A 809 9.27 -39.75 0.27
CA PHE A 809 8.03 -40.54 0.41
C PHE A 809 6.74 -39.67 0.33
N ILE A 810 6.79 -38.40 0.74
CA ILE A 810 5.68 -37.46 0.60
C ILE A 810 5.49 -37.12 -0.89
N ILE A 811 6.59 -36.82 -1.58
CA ILE A 811 6.61 -36.52 -3.02
C ILE A 811 6.07 -37.71 -3.82
N ASP A 812 6.59 -38.92 -3.57
CA ASP A 812 6.14 -40.17 -4.21
C ASP A 812 4.67 -40.45 -3.92
N PHE A 813 4.23 -40.23 -2.68
CA PHE A 813 2.84 -40.44 -2.27
C PHE A 813 1.89 -39.48 -2.99
N ILE A 814 2.24 -38.19 -3.03
CA ILE A 814 1.45 -37.17 -3.76
C ILE A 814 1.40 -37.53 -5.26
N SER A 815 2.54 -37.77 -5.88
CA SER A 815 2.63 -38.12 -7.31
C SER A 815 1.71 -39.28 -7.68
N LYS A 816 1.64 -40.29 -6.82
CA LYS A 816 0.83 -41.50 -7.05
C LYS A 816 -0.67 -41.29 -6.83
N TYR A 817 -1.07 -40.49 -5.84
CA TYR A 817 -2.46 -40.42 -5.38
C TYR A 817 -3.12 -39.07 -5.62
N ILE A 818 -2.48 -38.07 -6.26
CA ILE A 818 -3.11 -36.80 -6.56
C ILE A 818 -4.41 -36.96 -7.37
N ASP A 819 -5.44 -36.22 -6.97
CA ASP A 819 -6.71 -36.10 -7.68
C ASP A 819 -6.72 -34.87 -8.57
N ARG A 820 -6.31 -35.06 -9.84
CA ARG A 820 -6.23 -33.98 -10.84
C ARG A 820 -7.63 -33.49 -11.26
N GLU A 821 -8.64 -34.35 -11.22
CA GLU A 821 -10.01 -33.99 -11.55
C GLU A 821 -10.62 -33.09 -10.46
N GLU A 822 -10.45 -33.47 -9.19
CA GLU A 822 -10.89 -32.63 -8.07
C GLU A 822 -10.10 -31.34 -8.01
N ALA A 823 -8.79 -31.35 -8.32
CA ALA A 823 -8.00 -30.14 -8.43
C ALA A 823 -8.58 -29.16 -9.48
N PHE A 824 -8.94 -29.66 -10.66
CA PHE A 824 -9.58 -28.86 -11.69
C PHE A 824 -10.96 -28.33 -11.23
N ASN A 825 -11.82 -29.20 -10.71
CA ASN A 825 -13.19 -28.87 -10.32
C ASN A 825 -13.20 -27.81 -9.21
N SER A 826 -12.45 -28.03 -8.13
CA SER A 826 -12.45 -27.14 -6.96
C SER A 826 -11.68 -25.83 -7.17
N VAL A 827 -10.71 -25.79 -8.09
CA VAL A 827 -9.89 -24.60 -8.35
C VAL A 827 -10.48 -23.74 -9.45
N LEU A 828 -10.82 -24.32 -10.60
CA LEU A 828 -11.13 -23.55 -11.81
C LEU A 828 -12.61 -23.67 -12.21
N LEU A 829 -13.17 -24.89 -12.26
CA LEU A 829 -14.51 -25.14 -12.79
C LEU A 829 -15.57 -24.26 -12.12
N ASN A 830 -15.66 -24.31 -10.79
CA ASN A 830 -16.66 -23.52 -10.05
C ASN A 830 -16.57 -22.01 -10.30
N LYS A 831 -15.37 -21.49 -10.55
CA LYS A 831 -15.14 -20.06 -10.82
C LYS A 831 -15.46 -19.69 -12.25
N LEU A 832 -15.16 -20.55 -13.20
CA LEU A 832 -15.53 -20.35 -14.61
C LEU A 832 -17.04 -20.52 -14.82
N THR A 833 -17.68 -21.46 -14.12
CA THR A 833 -19.14 -21.62 -14.19
C THR A 833 -19.85 -20.32 -13.83
N GLY A 834 -19.43 -19.63 -12.76
CA GLY A 834 -20.00 -18.32 -12.42
C GLY A 834 -19.80 -17.26 -13.51
N VAL A 835 -18.63 -17.22 -14.15
CA VAL A 835 -18.41 -16.32 -15.29
C VAL A 835 -19.34 -16.63 -16.46
N PHE A 836 -19.51 -17.93 -16.79
CA PHE A 836 -20.38 -18.37 -17.88
C PHE A 836 -21.86 -18.07 -17.61
N GLU A 837 -22.32 -18.28 -16.35
CA GLU A 837 -23.66 -17.90 -15.91
C GLU A 837 -23.92 -16.41 -16.08
N ASP A 838 -23.00 -15.56 -15.63
CA ASP A 838 -23.09 -14.10 -15.79
C ASP A 838 -23.09 -13.65 -17.26
N LEU A 839 -22.38 -14.38 -18.14
CA LEU A 839 -22.36 -14.17 -19.58
C LEU A 839 -23.56 -14.76 -20.31
N LYS A 840 -24.41 -15.53 -19.59
CA LYS A 840 -25.52 -16.31 -20.16
C LYS A 840 -25.05 -17.34 -21.20
N TRP A 841 -23.91 -17.96 -20.94
CA TRP A 841 -23.33 -19.02 -21.77
C TRP A 841 -23.50 -20.37 -21.10
N ASP A 842 -23.88 -21.42 -21.86
CA ASP A 842 -23.80 -22.78 -21.37
C ASP A 842 -22.35 -23.21 -21.20
N PHE A 843 -22.04 -23.86 -20.09
CA PHE A 843 -20.69 -24.36 -19.86
C PHE A 843 -20.37 -25.57 -20.75
N PRO A 844 -19.15 -25.71 -21.31
CA PRO A 844 -18.81 -26.82 -22.19
C PRO A 844 -18.88 -28.18 -21.49
N VAL A 845 -19.30 -29.23 -22.23
CA VAL A 845 -19.33 -30.60 -21.74
C VAL A 845 -17.91 -31.15 -21.62
N LEU A 846 -17.46 -31.43 -20.39
CA LEU A 846 -16.10 -31.84 -20.06
C LEU A 846 -15.88 -33.37 -20.00
N ASN A 847 -16.79 -34.20 -20.50
CA ASN A 847 -16.66 -35.66 -20.44
C ASN A 847 -15.53 -36.20 -21.32
N SER A 848 -14.49 -36.73 -20.70
CA SER A 848 -13.30 -37.30 -21.35
C SER A 848 -13.54 -38.47 -22.32
N LYS A 849 -14.66 -39.18 -22.17
CA LYS A 849 -15.01 -40.32 -23.04
C LYS A 849 -15.56 -39.88 -24.42
N ILE A 850 -16.25 -38.77 -24.49
CA ILE A 850 -16.80 -38.23 -25.75
C ILE A 850 -15.72 -37.54 -26.60
N ASN A 851 -14.78 -36.84 -25.96
CA ASN A 851 -13.72 -36.11 -26.68
C ASN A 851 -12.62 -37.01 -27.30
N LYS A 852 -12.44 -38.24 -26.80
CA LYS A 852 -11.60 -39.24 -27.47
C LYS A 852 -12.23 -39.74 -28.81
N PHE A 853 -13.57 -39.70 -28.92
CA PHE A 853 -14.25 -40.07 -30.16
C PHE A 853 -14.09 -39.03 -31.29
N PHE A 854 -14.07 -37.74 -30.94
CA PHE A 854 -13.93 -36.67 -31.94
C PHE A 854 -12.47 -36.41 -32.40
N LYS A 855 -11.45 -36.96 -31.72
CA LYS A 855 -10.05 -36.90 -32.20
C LYS A 855 -9.72 -37.97 -33.29
N PHE A 856 -10.64 -38.89 -33.56
CA PHE A 856 -10.51 -39.94 -34.61
C PHE A 856 -11.47 -39.75 -35.80
N MET A 857 -12.23 -38.69 -35.85
CA MET A 857 -12.90 -38.14 -37.03
C MET A 857 -12.22 -36.83 -37.47
#